data_83685643840c3f4d6a6fa7cb59406c59
#
_entry.id   83685643840c3f4d6a6fa7cb59406c59
#
_cell.length_a   1.000
_cell.length_b   1.000
_cell.length_c   1.000
_cell.angle_alpha   90.00
_cell.angle_beta   90.00
_cell.angle_gamma   90.00
#
_symmetry.space_group_name_H-M   'P 1'
#
loop_
_entity.id
_entity.type
_entity.pdbx_description
1 polymer ?
#
loop_
_entity_poly.entity_id
_entity_poly.type
_entity_poly.pdbx_seq_one_letter_code
_entity_poly.pdbx_strand_id
1 'polypeptide(L)'
;MTAIPRPTPPYAGTIGRLTEDCQPVALKMEGAPEGAPNVVIVLLDDVGFGSFGAFGGPVPAPGLERVAADGLRFNRFHTTAICAPTRAAMLTGRNHHTVHMGHITEAATSYPAFDSVIPREAATVAEVLRQNGYATGMFGKSHLTPSWERGPAGPFDRWPTGLGFDRFYGFPGAETSQFEPDLYDQTTPVAPFEGRDDYHLTEDMADKAIEWIQRIRAHRPDKPFLCYFAPGAVHTPLHVPDAWLDRFRGFFDDGWDDLRQSIFEQQLAMGVIPPGTANTPRPDVIPSWDDYPDRYKPVARRLMEVFAAFLAHTDAQVTRLIDAIEAMGEWDDTLFIYVTGDNGASAEGRIHGTWSLPALQNGQEEDPEFLLEHINDFGTVRSECHYNVGWAWAMDAPFQWMKQVASHFGGTRNGLAVSWPRHITDAGGLRDQFHHVIDLAPTILAAAGIEAPAMVNGIEQMPVEGQSMLASFTDPGVDGRRTQYFEVMGNRGIYHDGFMASCFHGKVPWVRFGSAPFDGPQESWELYDVRDDFSQSHDLADERPELLAEMQDLFHEECLRNGVYPLRDAGNRDPAVRVPRAPAGVRRMTYTTAHVRMPEQAVLNIKNRSYRITCDLDVPKRPVGVPTEGVPEGVIVCQGGSFNGWSIYLDEGRPTWHYNLYGHERTTVAADEALVPGRREVTVLFDSDGGFGAGGVATLAVDGRVVGQTRLERTVPVVFAMGGESFDVGVDTRSPVGPYPHGFACTATIHGVTVELLDEVDDETRAQVAAGMLRAEAVTQ
;
A
#
# COMPACT_ATOMS: atom_id res chain seq x y z
N MET A 1 37.16 -3.50 1.53
CA MET A 1 35.71 -3.53 1.86
C MET A 1 35.30 -2.11 2.21
N THR A 2 34.38 -1.57 1.45
CA THR A 2 33.84 -0.22 1.68
C THR A 2 32.91 -0.26 2.90
N ALA A 3 33.16 0.64 3.87
CA ALA A 3 32.32 0.79 5.07
C ALA A 3 31.78 2.23 5.14
N ILE A 4 30.54 2.38 5.52
CA ILE A 4 29.87 3.66 5.78
C ILE A 4 29.21 3.65 7.16
N PRO A 5 29.19 4.76 7.93
CA PRO A 5 29.87 6.02 7.61
C PRO A 5 31.39 5.87 7.59
N ARG A 6 32.04 6.71 6.79
CA ARG A 6 33.51 6.74 6.74
C ARG A 6 34.05 7.31 8.06
N PRO A 7 35.18 6.81 8.57
CA PRO A 7 35.84 7.41 9.72
C PRO A 7 36.19 8.87 9.45
N THR A 8 36.06 9.73 10.47
CA THR A 8 36.55 11.11 10.36
C THR A 8 38.04 11.10 10.00
N PRO A 9 38.46 11.72 8.89
CA PRO A 9 39.87 11.74 8.52
C PRO A 9 40.69 12.49 9.57
N PRO A 10 41.93 12.10 9.79
CA PRO A 10 42.83 12.85 10.67
C PRO A 10 42.96 14.30 10.21
N TYR A 11 43.10 15.24 11.16
CA TYR A 11 43.34 16.61 10.81
C TYR A 11 44.61 16.77 10.00
N ALA A 12 44.52 17.30 8.79
CA ALA A 12 45.64 17.42 7.86
C ALA A 12 46.44 18.72 8.01
N GLY A 13 45.99 19.64 8.89
CA GLY A 13 46.71 20.88 9.16
C GLY A 13 47.73 20.75 10.28
N THR A 14 48.40 21.83 10.58
CA THR A 14 49.28 21.94 11.73
C THR A 14 48.64 22.73 12.86
N ILE A 15 48.67 22.21 14.07
CA ILE A 15 48.17 22.88 15.26
C ILE A 15 49.38 23.27 16.12
N GLY A 16 49.58 24.59 16.26
CA GLY A 16 50.55 25.16 17.16
C GLY A 16 49.90 25.59 18.49
N ARG A 17 50.66 26.15 19.38
CA ARG A 17 50.18 26.65 20.67
C ARG A 17 49.32 27.91 20.51
N LEU A 18 49.62 28.74 19.54
CA LEU A 18 48.90 29.97 19.21
C LEU A 18 48.32 29.86 17.80
N THR A 19 47.30 30.66 17.50
CA THR A 19 46.67 30.66 16.20
C THR A 19 47.64 31.01 15.07
N GLU A 20 48.62 31.86 15.33
CA GLU A 20 49.68 32.25 14.41
C GLU A 20 50.67 31.13 14.07
N ASP A 21 50.75 30.11 14.93
CA ASP A 21 51.58 28.93 14.72
C ASP A 21 50.82 27.81 13.97
N CYS A 22 49.56 28.05 13.66
CA CYS A 22 48.69 27.05 13.05
C CYS A 22 48.65 27.22 11.53
N GLN A 23 48.52 26.07 10.83
CA GLN A 23 48.12 26.04 9.42
C GLN A 23 46.77 25.38 9.33
N PRO A 24 45.68 26.18 9.25
CA PRO A 24 44.36 25.64 9.17
C PRO A 24 44.09 25.00 7.81
N VAL A 25 43.35 23.91 7.80
CA VAL A 25 42.80 23.28 6.59
C VAL A 25 41.33 23.66 6.49
N ALA A 26 40.91 24.07 5.32
CA ALA A 26 39.51 24.36 5.07
C ALA A 26 38.66 23.10 5.30
N LEU A 27 37.59 23.23 6.07
CA LEU A 27 36.61 22.17 6.22
C LEU A 27 35.98 21.90 4.86
N LYS A 28 36.12 20.66 4.40
CA LYS A 28 35.40 20.17 3.21
C LYS A 28 34.15 19.46 3.67
N MET A 29 33.00 19.84 3.12
CA MET A 29 31.80 19.06 3.29
C MET A 29 31.93 17.81 2.40
N GLU A 30 31.61 16.65 2.96
CA GLU A 30 31.49 15.43 2.15
C GLU A 30 30.35 15.64 1.15
N GLY A 31 30.62 15.31 -0.11
CA GLY A 31 29.69 15.39 -1.23
C GLY A 31 29.54 14.05 -1.91
N ALA A 32 28.57 13.94 -2.76
CA ALA A 32 28.42 12.79 -3.67
C ALA A 32 29.61 12.72 -4.65
N PRO A 33 29.84 11.57 -5.30
CA PRO A 33 30.84 11.47 -6.38
C PRO A 33 30.60 12.52 -7.46
N GLU A 34 31.68 13.00 -8.09
CA GLU A 34 31.58 13.98 -9.18
C GLU A 34 30.79 13.40 -10.35
N GLY A 35 29.80 14.16 -10.85
CA GLY A 35 28.90 13.72 -11.94
C GLY A 35 27.76 12.78 -11.51
N ALA A 36 27.59 12.54 -10.20
CA ALA A 36 26.47 11.75 -9.70
C ALA A 36 25.14 12.45 -10.00
N PRO A 37 24.16 11.77 -10.66
CA PRO A 37 22.89 12.37 -11.06
C PRO A 37 21.95 12.59 -9.88
N ASN A 38 20.98 13.47 -10.04
CA ASN A 38 19.76 13.38 -9.26
C ASN A 38 19.00 12.09 -9.60
N VAL A 39 18.25 11.55 -8.65
CA VAL A 39 17.46 10.33 -8.86
C VAL A 39 16.01 10.60 -8.48
N VAL A 40 15.09 10.30 -9.36
CA VAL A 40 13.66 10.27 -9.07
C VAL A 40 13.14 8.87 -9.36
N ILE A 41 12.45 8.29 -8.40
CA ILE A 41 11.72 7.03 -8.58
C ILE A 41 10.23 7.33 -8.41
N VAL A 42 9.45 7.11 -9.45
CA VAL A 42 7.99 7.07 -9.39
C VAL A 42 7.58 5.62 -9.39
N LEU A 43 6.79 5.22 -8.40
CA LEU A 43 6.22 3.88 -8.30
C LEU A 43 4.73 3.99 -8.04
N LEU A 44 3.92 3.59 -9.02
CA LEU A 44 2.47 3.53 -8.84
C LEU A 44 2.05 2.17 -8.26
N ASP A 45 0.81 2.10 -7.83
CA ASP A 45 0.23 0.97 -7.09
C ASP A 45 -0.93 0.37 -7.89
N ASP A 46 -0.96 -0.96 -8.07
CA ASP A 46 -2.06 -1.69 -8.69
C ASP A 46 -2.33 -1.35 -10.17
N VAL A 47 -1.31 -1.01 -10.94
CA VAL A 47 -1.45 -0.63 -12.35
C VAL A 47 -0.95 -1.76 -13.26
N GLY A 48 -1.84 -2.33 -14.07
CA GLY A 48 -1.50 -3.37 -15.04
C GLY A 48 -0.65 -2.86 -16.21
N PHE A 49 0.08 -3.78 -16.85
CA PHE A 49 0.99 -3.49 -17.98
C PHE A 49 0.32 -2.72 -19.13
N GLY A 50 -0.93 -3.05 -19.44
CA GLY A 50 -1.73 -2.46 -20.51
C GLY A 50 -2.60 -1.27 -20.09
N SER A 51 -2.35 -0.61 -18.94
CA SER A 51 -3.20 0.47 -18.47
C SER A 51 -2.90 1.82 -19.14
N PHE A 52 -1.63 2.14 -19.35
CA PHE A 52 -1.18 3.42 -19.89
C PHE A 52 -0.96 3.43 -21.41
N GLY A 53 -1.23 4.58 -22.04
CA GLY A 53 -1.00 4.80 -23.48
C GLY A 53 0.42 4.49 -23.94
N ALA A 54 1.44 4.77 -23.13
CA ALA A 54 2.84 4.44 -23.44
C ALA A 54 3.10 2.94 -23.62
N PHE A 55 2.22 2.08 -23.08
CA PHE A 55 2.24 0.61 -23.19
C PHE A 55 0.98 0.06 -23.89
N GLY A 56 0.32 0.87 -24.72
CA GLY A 56 -0.84 0.48 -25.53
C GLY A 56 -2.19 0.56 -24.85
N GLY A 57 -2.26 1.09 -23.61
CA GLY A 57 -3.49 1.19 -22.83
C GLY A 57 -4.37 2.40 -23.14
N PRO A 58 -5.56 2.45 -22.50
CA PRO A 58 -6.55 3.48 -22.77
C PRO A 58 -6.28 4.81 -22.06
N VAL A 59 -5.42 4.83 -21.02
CA VAL A 59 -5.24 6.00 -20.18
C VAL A 59 -4.04 6.83 -20.67
N PRO A 60 -4.25 8.09 -21.14
CA PRO A 60 -3.16 8.97 -21.52
C PRO A 60 -2.36 9.39 -20.28
N ALA A 61 -1.04 9.41 -20.41
CA ALA A 61 -0.11 9.70 -19.33
C ALA A 61 1.04 10.60 -19.84
N PRO A 62 0.83 11.91 -19.97
CA PRO A 62 1.83 12.83 -20.50
C PRO A 62 3.17 12.78 -19.77
N GLY A 63 3.17 12.57 -18.45
CA GLY A 63 4.39 12.43 -17.66
C GLY A 63 5.18 11.17 -18.04
N LEU A 64 4.53 10.02 -18.06
CA LEU A 64 5.14 8.76 -18.48
C LEU A 64 5.59 8.80 -19.96
N GLU A 65 4.74 9.33 -20.83
CA GLU A 65 5.03 9.47 -22.27
C GLU A 65 6.28 10.33 -22.50
N ARG A 66 6.47 11.39 -21.71
CA ARG A 66 7.66 12.23 -21.75
C ARG A 66 8.91 11.48 -21.29
N VAL A 67 8.84 10.78 -20.14
CA VAL A 67 9.95 9.95 -19.68
C VAL A 67 10.33 8.91 -20.74
N ALA A 68 9.35 8.28 -21.38
CA ALA A 68 9.56 7.32 -22.44
C ALA A 68 10.16 7.94 -23.72
N ALA A 69 9.74 9.14 -24.07
CA ALA A 69 10.22 9.85 -25.27
C ALA A 69 11.65 10.38 -25.13
N ASP A 70 12.00 10.89 -23.95
CA ASP A 70 13.34 11.40 -23.61
C ASP A 70 14.29 10.29 -23.15
N GLY A 71 13.81 9.06 -23.04
CA GLY A 71 14.53 7.92 -22.50
C GLY A 71 14.17 6.59 -23.15
N LEU A 72 13.97 5.57 -22.33
CA LEU A 72 13.78 4.18 -22.77
C LEU A 72 12.53 3.59 -22.12
N ARG A 73 11.86 2.68 -22.83
CA ARG A 73 10.84 1.78 -22.29
C ARG A 73 11.41 0.38 -22.15
N PHE A 74 11.00 -0.32 -21.07
CA PHE A 74 11.35 -1.72 -20.83
C PHE A 74 10.06 -2.53 -20.81
N ASN A 75 9.94 -3.54 -21.65
CA ASN A 75 8.74 -4.38 -21.77
C ASN A 75 8.87 -5.75 -21.10
N ARG A 76 10.03 -6.06 -20.52
CA ARG A 76 10.30 -7.28 -19.75
C ARG A 76 10.86 -6.94 -18.36
N PHE A 77 10.30 -5.91 -17.73
CA PHE A 77 10.59 -5.56 -16.35
C PHE A 77 9.58 -6.25 -15.42
N HIS A 78 10.07 -6.87 -14.35
CA HIS A 78 9.25 -7.70 -13.46
C HIS A 78 9.31 -7.21 -12.01
N THR A 79 8.19 -7.35 -11.32
CA THR A 79 7.99 -7.08 -9.90
C THR A 79 7.67 -8.38 -9.14
N THR A 80 7.25 -8.31 -7.88
CA THR A 80 6.99 -9.51 -7.06
C THR A 80 5.53 -9.97 -7.03
N ALA A 81 4.65 -9.37 -7.80
CA ALA A 81 3.20 -9.56 -7.84
C ALA A 81 2.42 -8.98 -6.64
N ILE A 82 3.07 -8.28 -5.70
CA ILE A 82 2.41 -7.63 -4.56
C ILE A 82 3.25 -6.46 -4.02
N CYS A 83 2.58 -5.43 -3.47
CA CYS A 83 3.17 -4.11 -3.19
C CYS A 83 4.33 -4.11 -2.17
N ALA A 84 4.13 -4.54 -0.90
CA ALA A 84 5.18 -4.46 0.12
C ALA A 84 6.45 -5.27 -0.25
N PRO A 85 6.35 -6.51 -0.74
CA PRO A 85 7.47 -7.27 -1.29
C PRO A 85 8.23 -6.53 -2.40
N THR A 86 7.51 -5.94 -3.37
CA THR A 86 8.14 -5.16 -4.46
C THR A 86 8.89 -3.94 -3.93
N ARG A 87 8.29 -3.20 -2.99
CA ARG A 87 8.90 -2.00 -2.40
C ARG A 87 10.15 -2.34 -1.58
N ALA A 88 10.11 -3.42 -0.80
CA ALA A 88 11.27 -3.92 -0.06
C ALA A 88 12.39 -4.37 -1.00
N ALA A 89 12.06 -5.15 -2.02
CA ALA A 89 12.99 -5.64 -3.02
C ALA A 89 13.66 -4.48 -3.80
N MET A 90 12.88 -3.49 -4.23
CA MET A 90 13.37 -2.30 -4.92
C MET A 90 14.37 -1.51 -4.10
N LEU A 91 14.04 -1.20 -2.86
CA LEU A 91 14.88 -0.34 -2.02
C LEU A 91 16.14 -1.04 -1.52
N THR A 92 16.12 -2.36 -1.38
CA THR A 92 17.26 -3.11 -0.85
C THR A 92 18.15 -3.74 -1.93
N GLY A 93 17.64 -3.88 -3.16
CA GLY A 93 18.32 -4.62 -4.24
C GLY A 93 18.46 -6.11 -3.94
N ARG A 94 17.56 -6.66 -3.11
CA ARG A 94 17.54 -8.07 -2.67
C ARG A 94 16.14 -8.64 -2.86
N ASN A 95 16.06 -9.95 -3.03
CA ASN A 95 14.79 -10.64 -3.12
C ASN A 95 13.97 -10.42 -1.83
N HIS A 96 12.67 -10.32 -1.99
CA HIS A 96 11.78 -9.95 -0.91
C HIS A 96 11.77 -10.91 0.28
N HIS A 97 11.92 -12.23 0.05
CA HIS A 97 12.08 -13.21 1.14
C HIS A 97 13.40 -13.05 1.89
N THR A 98 14.51 -12.78 1.17
CA THR A 98 15.83 -12.50 1.79
C THR A 98 15.76 -11.33 2.75
N VAL A 99 14.87 -10.37 2.51
CA VAL A 99 14.68 -9.19 3.35
C VAL A 99 13.41 -9.25 4.21
N HIS A 100 12.92 -10.47 4.45
CA HIS A 100 11.81 -10.74 5.38
C HIS A 100 10.44 -10.18 4.97
N MET A 101 10.26 -9.86 3.70
CA MET A 101 9.02 -9.31 3.16
C MET A 101 8.37 -10.28 2.17
N GLY A 102 8.19 -11.55 2.55
CA GLY A 102 7.52 -12.57 1.72
C GLY A 102 6.03 -12.30 1.53
N HIS A 103 5.45 -11.36 2.30
CA HIS A 103 4.06 -10.94 2.24
C HIS A 103 3.92 -9.48 2.67
N ILE A 104 2.70 -8.93 2.64
CA ILE A 104 2.45 -7.58 3.17
C ILE A 104 2.63 -7.54 4.70
N THR A 105 2.84 -6.34 5.22
CA THR A 105 3.12 -6.12 6.65
C THR A 105 1.96 -6.49 7.58
N GLU A 106 0.73 -6.47 7.08
CA GLU A 106 -0.49 -6.86 7.79
C GLU A 106 -0.62 -8.38 7.97
N ALA A 107 -0.05 -9.15 7.03
CA ALA A 107 -0.04 -10.61 7.03
C ALA A 107 1.25 -11.23 7.61
N ALA A 108 2.03 -10.44 8.33
CA ALA A 108 3.27 -10.87 8.95
C ALA A 108 3.09 -12.09 9.89
N THR A 109 4.13 -12.92 9.92
CA THR A 109 4.15 -14.16 10.72
C THR A 109 5.43 -14.24 11.54
N SER A 110 5.64 -15.32 12.29
CA SER A 110 6.89 -15.55 13.00
C SER A 110 7.97 -16.29 12.19
N TYR A 111 7.69 -16.61 10.92
CA TYR A 111 8.71 -17.18 10.04
C TYR A 111 9.63 -16.06 9.50
N PRO A 112 10.96 -16.25 9.49
CA PRO A 112 11.90 -15.17 9.14
C PRO A 112 11.61 -14.47 7.81
N ALA A 113 11.34 -15.23 6.74
CA ALA A 113 11.05 -14.63 5.44
C ALA A 113 9.72 -13.85 5.37
N PHE A 114 8.85 -13.96 6.40
CA PHE A 114 7.50 -13.43 6.43
C PHE A 114 7.20 -12.60 7.68
N ASP A 115 8.20 -12.20 8.44
CA ASP A 115 7.99 -11.44 9.68
C ASP A 115 7.86 -9.93 9.45
N SER A 116 8.04 -9.46 8.21
CA SER A 116 7.98 -8.05 7.80
C SER A 116 9.00 -7.15 8.51
N VAL A 117 10.05 -7.72 9.06
CA VAL A 117 11.12 -7.00 9.76
C VAL A 117 12.36 -6.94 8.89
N ILE A 118 12.47 -5.92 8.04
CA ILE A 118 13.67 -5.75 7.20
C ILE A 118 14.92 -5.77 8.06
N PRO A 119 15.86 -6.71 7.83
CA PRO A 119 17.06 -6.85 8.65
C PRO A 119 18.04 -5.70 8.41
N ARG A 120 18.81 -5.35 9.45
CA ARG A 120 19.80 -4.27 9.36
C ARG A 120 20.96 -4.61 8.42
N GLU A 121 21.13 -5.87 8.10
CA GLU A 121 22.06 -6.43 7.11
C GLU A 121 21.61 -6.15 5.66
N ALA A 122 20.42 -5.56 5.46
CA ALA A 122 19.85 -5.19 4.18
C ALA A 122 19.60 -3.68 4.08
N ALA A 123 20.66 -2.89 4.20
CA ALA A 123 20.55 -1.44 4.06
C ALA A 123 19.93 -1.06 2.70
N THR A 124 19.05 -0.06 2.72
CA THR A 124 18.39 0.45 1.52
C THR A 124 19.32 1.29 0.67
N VAL A 125 18.99 1.45 -0.60
CA VAL A 125 19.68 2.38 -1.50
C VAL A 125 19.62 3.82 -0.98
N ALA A 126 18.53 4.21 -0.31
CA ALA A 126 18.39 5.52 0.31
C ALA A 126 19.42 5.76 1.42
N GLU A 127 19.63 4.78 2.32
CA GLU A 127 20.65 4.86 3.36
C GLU A 127 22.06 4.94 2.78
N VAL A 128 22.35 4.16 1.75
CA VAL A 128 23.66 4.18 1.08
C VAL A 128 23.91 5.54 0.42
N LEU A 129 22.92 6.07 -0.33
CA LEU A 129 23.04 7.38 -0.99
C LEU A 129 23.16 8.51 0.03
N ARG A 130 22.37 8.51 1.10
CA ARG A 130 22.40 9.51 2.19
C ARG A 130 23.80 9.61 2.78
N GLN A 131 24.44 8.50 3.11
CA GLN A 131 25.79 8.46 3.67
C GLN A 131 26.88 8.77 2.64
N ASN A 132 26.53 8.81 1.34
CA ASN A 132 27.44 9.24 0.27
C ASN A 132 27.08 10.62 -0.28
N GLY A 133 26.42 11.48 0.52
CA GLY A 133 26.27 12.90 0.23
C GLY A 133 24.98 13.29 -0.50
N TYR A 134 24.05 12.40 -0.76
CA TYR A 134 22.74 12.72 -1.30
C TYR A 134 21.82 13.34 -0.23
N ALA A 135 20.86 14.15 -0.68
CA ALA A 135 19.64 14.41 0.06
C ALA A 135 18.62 13.32 -0.30
N THR A 136 17.89 12.78 0.67
CA THR A 136 16.96 11.66 0.43
C THR A 136 15.57 12.01 0.93
N GLY A 137 14.57 11.90 0.06
CA GLY A 137 13.17 12.18 0.39
C GLY A 137 12.24 11.12 -0.14
N MET A 138 11.24 10.74 0.68
CA MET A 138 10.16 9.85 0.31
C MET A 138 8.82 10.55 0.50
N PHE A 139 7.98 10.47 -0.54
CA PHE A 139 6.66 11.09 -0.58
C PHE A 139 5.63 10.05 -0.98
N GLY A 140 4.78 9.65 -0.02
CA GLY A 140 3.68 8.73 -0.23
C GLY A 140 3.73 7.43 0.56
N LYS A 141 3.27 6.34 -0.04
CA LYS A 141 3.11 5.00 0.54
C LYS A 141 4.46 4.35 0.83
N SER A 142 4.70 4.02 2.09
CA SER A 142 5.86 3.21 2.50
C SER A 142 5.59 1.72 2.40
N HIS A 143 4.60 1.23 3.12
CA HIS A 143 4.19 -0.18 3.24
C HIS A 143 5.32 -1.14 3.64
N LEU A 144 6.30 -0.64 4.42
CA LEU A 144 7.46 -1.41 4.88
C LEU A 144 7.57 -1.46 6.41
N THR A 145 6.77 -0.65 7.11
CA THR A 145 6.75 -0.60 8.57
C THR A 145 5.83 -1.72 9.09
N PRO A 146 6.32 -2.64 9.92
CA PRO A 146 5.49 -3.65 10.56
C PRO A 146 4.27 -3.02 11.24
N SER A 147 3.10 -3.63 11.11
CA SER A 147 1.84 -3.03 11.59
C SER A 147 1.85 -2.67 13.08
N TRP A 148 2.57 -3.42 13.91
CA TRP A 148 2.72 -3.15 15.36
C TRP A 148 3.73 -2.06 15.70
N GLU A 149 4.49 -1.54 14.72
CA GLU A 149 5.45 -0.44 14.88
C GLU A 149 4.91 0.90 14.38
N ARG A 150 3.70 0.95 13.83
CA ARG A 150 3.07 2.17 13.29
C ARG A 150 2.54 3.13 14.36
N GLY A 151 2.65 2.78 15.63
CA GLY A 151 2.18 3.60 16.74
C GLY A 151 3.19 4.67 17.19
N PRO A 152 2.78 5.57 18.11
CA PRO A 152 3.63 6.66 18.63
C PRO A 152 4.84 6.18 19.42
N ALA A 153 4.88 4.91 19.82
CA ALA A 153 6.00 4.31 20.54
C ALA A 153 7.08 3.73 19.62
N GLY A 154 6.83 3.64 18.30
CA GLY A 154 7.75 2.98 17.37
C GLY A 154 7.94 1.49 17.68
N PRO A 155 9.16 0.94 17.48
CA PRO A 155 10.41 1.60 17.10
C PRO A 155 10.35 2.24 15.69
N PHE A 156 11.12 3.32 15.50
CA PHE A 156 11.13 4.05 14.23
C PHE A 156 12.21 3.59 13.25
N ASP A 157 12.94 2.53 13.59
CA ASP A 157 14.04 2.00 12.75
C ASP A 157 13.57 1.52 11.37
N ARG A 158 12.30 1.08 11.27
CA ARG A 158 11.68 0.59 10.03
C ARG A 158 10.65 1.55 9.43
N TRP A 159 10.60 2.76 9.97
CA TRP A 159 9.94 3.86 9.29
C TRP A 159 10.86 4.41 8.19
N PRO A 160 10.34 5.13 7.18
CA PRO A 160 11.19 5.68 6.13
C PRO A 160 12.38 6.48 6.65
N THR A 161 12.20 7.22 7.74
CA THR A 161 13.29 7.96 8.42
C THR A 161 14.38 7.05 8.97
N GLY A 162 14.04 5.87 9.44
CA GLY A 162 15.00 4.85 9.89
C GLY A 162 15.59 4.03 8.72
N LEU A 163 14.93 4.04 7.56
CA LEU A 163 15.37 3.35 6.35
C LEU A 163 16.24 4.25 5.43
N GLY A 164 16.67 5.42 5.90
CA GLY A 164 17.63 6.28 5.20
C GLY A 164 17.04 7.46 4.44
N PHE A 165 15.77 7.79 4.64
CA PHE A 165 15.18 9.01 4.09
C PHE A 165 15.26 10.16 5.09
N ASP A 166 16.00 11.22 4.76
CA ASP A 166 16.10 12.45 5.57
C ASP A 166 14.75 13.18 5.66
N ARG A 167 13.89 12.99 4.66
CA ARG A 167 12.54 13.52 4.57
C ARG A 167 11.55 12.41 4.29
N PHE A 168 10.47 12.35 5.08
CA PHE A 168 9.30 11.53 4.82
C PHE A 168 8.05 12.39 4.93
N TYR A 169 7.18 12.28 3.92
CA TYR A 169 5.83 12.83 3.95
C TYR A 169 4.89 11.84 3.25
N GLY A 170 4.05 11.15 4.01
CA GLY A 170 3.27 10.06 3.47
C GLY A 170 2.62 9.19 4.56
N PHE A 171 2.34 7.94 4.22
CA PHE A 171 1.68 7.00 5.11
C PHE A 171 2.41 5.64 5.18
N PRO A 172 2.43 5.00 6.37
CA PRO A 172 3.16 3.75 6.57
C PRO A 172 2.37 2.49 6.21
N GLY A 173 1.04 2.60 6.00
CA GLY A 173 0.12 1.50 5.74
C GLY A 173 0.03 1.07 4.28
N ALA A 174 -0.86 0.11 4.03
CA ALA A 174 -1.15 -0.39 2.70
C ALA A 174 -2.00 0.58 1.88
N GLU A 175 -2.95 1.23 2.52
CA GLU A 175 -3.97 2.08 1.91
C GLU A 175 -4.29 3.28 2.79
N THR A 176 -4.86 4.31 2.19
CA THR A 176 -5.42 5.47 2.91
C THR A 176 -6.36 6.25 2.00
N SER A 177 -7.32 6.98 2.57
CA SER A 177 -8.16 7.92 1.84
C SER A 177 -7.30 8.98 1.14
N GLN A 178 -7.69 9.40 -0.07
CA GLN A 178 -7.04 10.53 -0.75
C GLN A 178 -7.59 11.89 -0.28
N PHE A 179 -8.74 11.91 0.39
CA PHE A 179 -9.37 13.13 0.91
C PHE A 179 -9.11 13.33 2.40
N GLU A 180 -9.09 12.27 3.19
CA GLU A 180 -8.89 12.26 4.64
C GLU A 180 -7.82 11.22 5.04
N PRO A 181 -6.54 11.42 4.62
CA PRO A 181 -5.52 10.39 4.75
C PRO A 181 -4.98 10.23 6.17
N ASP A 182 -4.49 9.00 6.47
CA ASP A 182 -3.57 8.75 7.59
C ASP A 182 -2.17 9.23 7.22
N LEU A 183 -1.87 10.48 7.47
CA LEU A 183 -0.67 11.15 6.96
C LEU A 183 0.31 11.51 8.07
N TYR A 184 1.59 11.37 7.74
CA TYR A 184 2.69 11.70 8.62
C TYR A 184 3.69 12.64 7.93
N ASP A 185 4.16 13.63 8.71
CA ASP A 185 5.35 14.41 8.41
C ASP A 185 6.48 13.88 9.30
N GLN A 186 7.45 13.19 8.73
CA GLN A 186 8.44 12.38 9.43
C GLN A 186 7.75 11.26 10.24
N THR A 187 7.71 11.37 11.55
CA THR A 187 7.01 10.46 12.46
C THR A 187 5.85 11.13 13.19
N THR A 188 5.55 12.39 12.81
CA THR A 188 4.48 13.17 13.41
C THR A 188 3.22 13.09 12.56
N PRO A 189 2.08 12.66 13.09
CA PRO A 189 0.82 12.67 12.37
C PRO A 189 0.38 14.09 12.05
N VAL A 190 -0.13 14.30 10.83
CA VAL A 190 -0.63 15.59 10.33
C VAL A 190 -1.98 15.41 9.63
N ALA A 191 -2.79 16.47 9.59
CA ALA A 191 -4.11 16.47 8.95
C ALA A 191 -4.29 17.75 8.11
N PRO A 192 -3.56 17.90 6.98
CA PRO A 192 -3.61 19.10 6.15
C PRO A 192 -4.95 19.30 5.42
N PHE A 193 -5.81 18.31 5.42
CA PHE A 193 -7.14 18.34 4.84
C PHE A 193 -8.18 19.03 5.73
N GLU A 194 -7.91 19.20 7.03
CA GLU A 194 -8.85 19.85 7.93
C GLU A 194 -9.23 21.26 7.45
N GLY A 195 -10.54 21.48 7.29
CA GLY A 195 -11.09 22.75 6.80
C GLY A 195 -10.87 23.04 5.32
N ARG A 196 -10.53 22.03 4.52
CA ARG A 196 -10.33 22.12 3.07
C ARG A 196 -11.22 21.15 2.32
N ASP A 197 -12.15 21.70 1.53
CA ASP A 197 -13.03 20.89 0.67
C ASP A 197 -12.35 20.48 -0.65
N ASP A 198 -11.21 21.08 -0.98
CA ASP A 198 -10.45 20.90 -2.22
C ASP A 198 -9.19 20.02 -2.03
N TYR A 199 -9.03 19.39 -0.87
CA TYR A 199 -7.83 18.62 -0.59
C TYR A 199 -7.80 17.29 -1.37
N HIS A 200 -6.63 16.96 -1.90
CA HIS A 200 -6.33 15.65 -2.45
C HIS A 200 -4.87 15.26 -2.17
N LEU A 201 -4.68 14.07 -1.59
CA LEU A 201 -3.38 13.60 -1.09
C LEU A 201 -2.29 13.57 -2.19
N THR A 202 -2.62 13.08 -3.39
CA THR A 202 -1.63 12.98 -4.47
C THR A 202 -1.14 14.37 -4.92
N GLU A 203 -2.02 15.38 -4.91
CA GLU A 203 -1.65 16.77 -5.20
C GLU A 203 -0.74 17.36 -4.12
N ASP A 204 -1.12 17.17 -2.85
CA ASP A 204 -0.33 17.65 -1.71
C ASP A 204 1.06 17.00 -1.66
N MET A 205 1.15 15.68 -1.93
CA MET A 205 2.44 15.00 -2.00
C MET A 205 3.33 15.53 -3.12
N ALA A 206 2.76 15.83 -4.30
CA ALA A 206 3.50 16.44 -5.39
C ALA A 206 4.02 17.84 -5.01
N ASP A 207 3.19 18.66 -4.37
CA ASP A 207 3.59 19.96 -3.86
C ASP A 207 4.74 19.86 -2.85
N LYS A 208 4.66 18.90 -1.92
CA LYS A 208 5.71 18.66 -0.91
C LYS A 208 7.02 18.16 -1.51
N ALA A 209 6.94 17.29 -2.51
CA ALA A 209 8.12 16.81 -3.22
C ALA A 209 8.81 17.95 -4.00
N ILE A 210 8.03 18.71 -4.76
CA ILE A 210 8.53 19.88 -5.51
C ILE A 210 9.16 20.91 -4.57
N GLU A 211 8.44 21.29 -3.51
CA GLU A 211 8.96 22.24 -2.51
C GLU A 211 10.27 21.76 -1.89
N TRP A 212 10.37 20.47 -1.54
CA TRP A 212 11.57 19.88 -0.96
C TRP A 212 12.75 19.93 -1.93
N ILE A 213 12.56 19.54 -3.20
CA ILE A 213 13.61 19.59 -4.22
C ILE A 213 14.09 21.05 -4.43
N GLN A 214 13.16 21.99 -4.56
CA GLN A 214 13.48 23.42 -4.71
C GLN A 214 14.31 23.95 -3.53
N ARG A 215 13.97 23.57 -2.30
CA ARG A 215 14.73 23.95 -1.11
C ARG A 215 16.14 23.38 -1.09
N ILE A 216 16.32 22.10 -1.50
CA ILE A 216 17.64 21.48 -1.61
C ILE A 216 18.48 22.25 -2.64
N ARG A 217 17.93 22.47 -3.83
CA ARG A 217 18.64 23.17 -4.92
C ARG A 217 18.99 24.62 -4.58
N ALA A 218 18.10 25.33 -3.89
CA ALA A 218 18.36 26.70 -3.45
C ALA A 218 19.46 26.79 -2.38
N HIS A 219 19.56 25.79 -1.48
CA HIS A 219 20.53 25.80 -0.38
C HIS A 219 21.86 25.15 -0.74
N ARG A 220 21.84 24.06 -1.50
CA ARG A 220 22.99 23.24 -1.90
C ARG A 220 22.83 22.80 -3.35
N PRO A 221 23.12 23.72 -4.30
CA PRO A 221 22.97 23.42 -5.74
C PRO A 221 23.89 22.30 -6.23
N ASP A 222 24.95 22.01 -5.48
CA ASP A 222 25.92 20.93 -5.75
C ASP A 222 25.52 19.56 -5.16
N LYS A 223 24.47 19.50 -4.33
CA LYS A 223 24.05 18.28 -3.65
C LYS A 223 22.97 17.55 -4.45
N PRO A 224 23.24 16.35 -4.99
CA PRO A 224 22.21 15.58 -5.66
C PRO A 224 21.17 15.08 -4.67
N PHE A 225 20.00 14.71 -5.20
CA PHE A 225 18.89 14.19 -4.41
C PHE A 225 18.39 12.84 -4.92
N LEU A 226 17.84 12.05 -4.00
CA LEU A 226 16.94 10.93 -4.27
C LEU A 226 15.53 11.35 -3.85
N CYS A 227 14.59 11.41 -4.79
CA CYS A 227 13.17 11.60 -4.55
C CYS A 227 12.44 10.30 -4.88
N TYR A 228 11.90 9.62 -3.87
CA TYR A 228 11.00 8.48 -4.06
C TYR A 228 9.56 8.97 -3.92
N PHE A 229 8.87 9.07 -5.06
CA PHE A 229 7.49 9.50 -5.18
C PHE A 229 6.60 8.27 -5.40
N ALA A 230 5.88 7.87 -4.39
CA ALA A 230 5.04 6.67 -4.35
C ALA A 230 3.63 7.03 -3.83
N PRO A 231 2.77 7.62 -4.67
CA PRO A 231 1.51 8.23 -4.20
C PRO A 231 0.51 7.25 -3.58
N GLY A 232 0.72 5.93 -3.73
CA GLY A 232 -0.26 4.92 -3.32
C GLY A 232 -1.47 4.85 -4.24
N ALA A 233 -1.53 5.71 -5.23
CA ALA A 233 -2.49 5.65 -6.32
C ALA A 233 -1.97 4.63 -7.37
N VAL A 234 -2.83 3.80 -7.94
CA VAL A 234 -4.29 3.82 -7.89
C VAL A 234 -4.87 2.65 -7.07
N HIS A 235 -4.19 2.31 -5.96
CA HIS A 235 -4.78 1.38 -4.99
C HIS A 235 -6.10 1.93 -4.43
N THR A 236 -6.99 1.05 -4.03
CA THR A 236 -8.25 1.43 -3.35
C THR A 236 -7.94 2.20 -2.05
N PRO A 237 -8.80 3.13 -1.63
CA PRO A 237 -10.03 3.60 -2.28
C PRO A 237 -9.75 4.44 -3.53
N LEU A 238 -10.54 4.21 -4.59
CA LEU A 238 -10.41 4.97 -5.83
C LEU A 238 -11.05 6.36 -5.61
N HIS A 239 -10.28 7.29 -5.12
CA HIS A 239 -10.72 8.67 -4.85
C HIS A 239 -10.19 9.62 -5.91
N VAL A 240 -11.07 10.43 -6.49
CA VAL A 240 -10.75 11.28 -7.64
C VAL A 240 -11.32 12.67 -7.43
N PRO A 241 -10.54 13.75 -7.64
CA PRO A 241 -11.10 15.09 -7.57
C PRO A 241 -12.27 15.28 -8.56
N ASP A 242 -13.32 15.98 -8.16
CA ASP A 242 -14.56 16.16 -8.94
C ASP A 242 -14.32 16.59 -10.38
N ALA A 243 -13.33 17.45 -10.62
CA ALA A 243 -12.97 17.93 -11.95
C ALA A 243 -12.47 16.82 -12.90
N TRP A 244 -12.12 15.64 -12.38
CA TRP A 244 -11.61 14.51 -13.14
C TRP A 244 -12.61 13.40 -13.33
N LEU A 245 -13.60 13.26 -12.44
CA LEU A 245 -14.53 12.13 -12.33
C LEU A 245 -15.25 11.75 -13.63
N ASP A 246 -15.54 12.72 -14.50
CA ASP A 246 -16.31 12.50 -15.72
C ASP A 246 -15.47 12.49 -17.01
N ARG A 247 -14.13 12.54 -16.91
CA ARG A 247 -13.25 12.59 -18.08
C ARG A 247 -13.35 11.35 -18.96
N PHE A 248 -13.67 10.21 -18.39
CA PHE A 248 -13.78 8.93 -19.09
C PHE A 248 -15.21 8.44 -19.22
N ARG A 249 -16.21 9.33 -19.01
CA ARG A 249 -17.62 8.97 -19.12
C ARG A 249 -17.96 8.36 -20.47
N GLY A 250 -18.47 7.11 -20.47
CA GLY A 250 -18.83 6.37 -21.68
C GLY A 250 -17.66 5.76 -22.46
N PHE A 251 -16.43 5.84 -21.94
CA PHE A 251 -15.26 5.33 -22.65
C PHE A 251 -15.17 3.79 -22.59
N PHE A 252 -15.80 3.16 -21.62
CA PHE A 252 -15.74 1.72 -21.37
C PHE A 252 -17.05 1.00 -21.66
N ASP A 253 -17.88 1.57 -22.56
CA ASP A 253 -19.21 1.02 -22.86
C ASP A 253 -19.17 -0.35 -23.54
N ASP A 254 -18.12 -0.64 -24.31
CA ASP A 254 -17.95 -1.90 -25.05
C ASP A 254 -17.48 -3.09 -24.15
N GLY A 255 -17.06 -2.80 -22.90
CA GLY A 255 -16.70 -3.81 -21.90
C GLY A 255 -15.26 -4.26 -21.94
N TRP A 256 -14.93 -5.21 -21.03
CA TRP A 256 -13.54 -5.63 -20.81
C TRP A 256 -12.97 -6.54 -21.89
N ASP A 257 -13.76 -7.35 -22.58
CA ASP A 257 -13.27 -8.22 -23.66
C ASP A 257 -12.79 -7.35 -24.86
N ASP A 258 -13.60 -6.36 -25.28
CA ASP A 258 -13.24 -5.43 -26.37
C ASP A 258 -12.11 -4.49 -25.95
N LEU A 259 -12.10 -4.02 -24.71
CA LEU A 259 -10.98 -3.22 -24.19
C LEU A 259 -9.66 -4.00 -24.28
N ARG A 260 -9.63 -5.26 -23.80
CA ARG A 260 -8.42 -6.08 -23.86
C ARG A 260 -7.94 -6.30 -25.30
N GLN A 261 -8.86 -6.57 -26.20
CA GLN A 261 -8.52 -6.74 -27.61
C GLN A 261 -7.93 -5.45 -28.20
N SER A 262 -8.54 -4.31 -27.90
CA SER A 262 -8.05 -3.00 -28.34
C SER A 262 -6.66 -2.68 -27.80
N ILE A 263 -6.42 -2.94 -26.49
CA ILE A 263 -5.08 -2.78 -25.89
C ILE A 263 -4.06 -3.65 -26.60
N PHE A 264 -4.36 -4.92 -26.82
CA PHE A 264 -3.48 -5.86 -27.48
C PHE A 264 -3.11 -5.43 -28.91
N GLU A 265 -4.09 -4.97 -29.70
CA GLU A 265 -3.87 -4.47 -31.05
C GLU A 265 -2.99 -3.21 -31.05
N GLN A 266 -3.23 -2.32 -30.09
CA GLN A 266 -2.42 -1.11 -29.93
C GLN A 266 -0.97 -1.44 -29.50
N GLN A 267 -0.79 -2.40 -28.61
CA GLN A 267 0.54 -2.88 -28.19
C GLN A 267 1.35 -3.43 -29.39
N LEU A 268 0.71 -4.21 -30.26
CA LEU A 268 1.34 -4.70 -31.51
C LEU A 268 1.65 -3.55 -32.47
N ALA A 269 0.72 -2.62 -32.67
CA ALA A 269 0.90 -1.48 -33.56
C ALA A 269 2.05 -0.56 -33.11
N MET A 270 2.22 -0.37 -31.81
CA MET A 270 3.31 0.41 -31.21
C MET A 270 4.64 -0.35 -31.14
N GLY A 271 4.65 -1.67 -31.37
CA GLY A 271 5.81 -2.52 -31.19
C GLY A 271 6.26 -2.67 -29.73
N VAL A 272 5.38 -2.42 -28.78
CA VAL A 272 5.64 -2.62 -27.33
C VAL A 272 5.73 -4.10 -27.02
N ILE A 273 4.97 -4.92 -27.72
CA ILE A 273 5.05 -6.38 -27.67
C ILE A 273 5.54 -6.92 -29.02
N PRO A 274 6.26 -8.06 -29.05
CA PRO A 274 6.77 -8.64 -30.30
C PRO A 274 5.64 -9.08 -31.24
N PRO A 275 5.87 -9.01 -32.57
CA PRO A 275 4.96 -9.66 -33.53
C PRO A 275 4.82 -11.15 -33.23
N GLY A 276 3.60 -11.68 -33.32
CA GLY A 276 3.33 -13.09 -33.02
C GLY A 276 2.99 -13.39 -31.56
N THR A 277 3.06 -12.38 -30.69
CA THR A 277 2.53 -12.52 -29.32
C THR A 277 1.07 -12.95 -29.34
N ALA A 278 0.68 -13.88 -28.50
CA ALA A 278 -0.73 -14.28 -28.33
C ALA A 278 -1.42 -13.36 -27.31
N ASN A 279 -2.66 -12.95 -27.60
CA ASN A 279 -3.54 -12.40 -26.57
C ASN A 279 -4.11 -13.57 -25.77
N THR A 280 -3.64 -13.79 -24.55
CA THR A 280 -4.03 -14.97 -23.77
C THR A 280 -5.53 -14.99 -23.47
N PRO A 281 -6.16 -16.18 -23.45
CA PRO A 281 -7.60 -16.28 -23.26
C PRO A 281 -8.02 -15.80 -21.86
N ARG A 282 -9.29 -15.40 -21.76
CA ARG A 282 -9.91 -15.04 -20.50
C ARG A 282 -10.07 -16.31 -19.64
N PRO A 283 -9.69 -16.31 -18.37
CA PRO A 283 -9.96 -17.40 -17.46
C PRO A 283 -11.47 -17.67 -17.35
N ASP A 284 -11.87 -18.94 -17.36
CA ASP A 284 -13.29 -19.36 -17.29
C ASP A 284 -14.04 -18.82 -16.07
N VAL A 285 -13.32 -18.51 -15.01
CA VAL A 285 -13.87 -17.97 -13.75
C VAL A 285 -14.20 -16.46 -13.82
N ILE A 286 -13.82 -15.79 -14.90
CA ILE A 286 -14.21 -14.42 -15.20
C ILE A 286 -15.32 -14.46 -16.27
N PRO A 287 -16.52 -13.91 -16.03
CA PRO A 287 -17.57 -13.89 -17.04
C PRO A 287 -17.16 -13.07 -18.26
N SER A 288 -17.63 -13.44 -19.46
CA SER A 288 -17.52 -12.54 -20.62
C SER A 288 -18.38 -11.30 -20.38
N TRP A 289 -18.04 -10.19 -21.03
CA TRP A 289 -18.88 -8.99 -20.96
C TRP A 289 -20.31 -9.27 -21.47
N ASP A 290 -20.46 -10.10 -22.48
CA ASP A 290 -21.78 -10.46 -23.02
C ASP A 290 -22.61 -11.28 -22.04
N ASP A 291 -21.98 -12.20 -21.29
CA ASP A 291 -22.64 -13.02 -20.26
C ASP A 291 -22.81 -12.28 -18.92
N TYR A 292 -22.10 -11.16 -18.73
CA TYR A 292 -22.23 -10.36 -17.51
C TYR A 292 -23.60 -9.69 -17.45
N PRO A 293 -24.32 -9.73 -16.30
CA PRO A 293 -25.69 -9.28 -16.23
C PRO A 293 -25.85 -7.80 -16.61
N ASP A 294 -26.70 -7.50 -17.58
CA ASP A 294 -26.91 -6.14 -18.12
C ASP A 294 -27.21 -5.11 -17.03
N ARG A 295 -27.94 -5.52 -15.99
CA ARG A 295 -28.28 -4.63 -14.87
C ARG A 295 -27.07 -4.12 -14.09
N TYR A 296 -25.93 -4.83 -14.11
CA TYR A 296 -24.69 -4.47 -13.41
C TYR A 296 -23.66 -3.78 -14.30
N LYS A 297 -23.82 -3.84 -15.61
CA LYS A 297 -22.90 -3.19 -16.56
C LYS A 297 -22.73 -1.68 -16.28
N PRO A 298 -23.76 -0.90 -15.90
CA PRO A 298 -23.56 0.51 -15.52
C PRO A 298 -22.60 0.70 -14.34
N VAL A 299 -22.68 -0.16 -13.31
CA VAL A 299 -21.79 -0.13 -12.15
C VAL A 299 -20.35 -0.44 -12.59
N ALA A 300 -20.16 -1.53 -13.32
CA ALA A 300 -18.85 -1.95 -13.81
C ALA A 300 -18.16 -0.87 -14.65
N ARG A 301 -18.91 -0.25 -15.59
CA ARG A 301 -18.42 0.87 -16.41
C ARG A 301 -18.00 2.04 -15.54
N ARG A 302 -18.86 2.47 -14.60
CA ARG A 302 -18.58 3.62 -13.74
C ARG A 302 -17.33 3.41 -12.91
N LEU A 303 -17.14 2.24 -12.32
CA LEU A 303 -15.95 1.92 -11.54
C LEU A 303 -14.67 2.00 -12.37
N MET A 304 -14.72 1.54 -13.64
CA MET A 304 -13.58 1.65 -14.55
C MET A 304 -13.30 3.08 -15.00
N GLU A 305 -14.35 3.88 -15.23
CA GLU A 305 -14.23 5.33 -15.52
C GLU A 305 -13.52 6.06 -14.37
N VAL A 306 -13.88 5.73 -13.12
CA VAL A 306 -13.27 6.29 -11.91
C VAL A 306 -11.81 5.89 -11.82
N PHE A 307 -11.48 4.61 -12.02
CA PHE A 307 -10.09 4.14 -12.05
C PHE A 307 -9.25 4.88 -13.10
N ALA A 308 -9.73 4.97 -14.33
CA ALA A 308 -9.02 5.66 -15.41
C ALA A 308 -8.81 7.17 -15.11
N ALA A 309 -9.81 7.80 -14.49
CA ALA A 309 -9.72 9.19 -14.06
C ALA A 309 -8.68 9.37 -12.94
N PHE A 310 -8.63 8.45 -11.97
CA PHE A 310 -7.65 8.49 -10.89
C PHE A 310 -6.22 8.28 -11.42
N LEU A 311 -6.05 7.34 -12.35
CA LEU A 311 -4.76 7.07 -12.97
C LEU A 311 -4.25 8.26 -13.78
N ALA A 312 -5.13 8.89 -14.61
CA ALA A 312 -4.78 10.08 -15.37
C ALA A 312 -4.50 11.30 -14.47
N HIS A 313 -5.25 11.47 -13.39
CA HIS A 313 -4.98 12.50 -12.38
C HIS A 313 -3.61 12.31 -11.73
N THR A 314 -3.27 11.06 -11.39
CA THR A 314 -1.98 10.74 -10.75
C THR A 314 -0.81 11.05 -11.66
N ASP A 315 -0.87 10.67 -12.95
CA ASP A 315 0.16 11.03 -13.92
C ASP A 315 0.28 12.54 -14.13
N ALA A 316 -0.84 13.28 -14.05
CA ALA A 316 -0.79 14.74 -14.10
C ALA A 316 0.02 15.33 -12.93
N GLN A 317 0.00 14.72 -11.74
CA GLN A 317 0.84 15.17 -10.63
C GLN A 317 2.32 14.78 -10.83
N VAL A 318 2.60 13.63 -11.45
CA VAL A 318 3.96 13.27 -11.87
C VAL A 318 4.46 14.24 -12.94
N THR A 319 3.60 14.65 -13.89
CA THR A 319 3.93 15.66 -14.91
C THR A 319 4.36 16.99 -14.25
N ARG A 320 3.65 17.44 -13.21
CA ARG A 320 4.03 18.65 -12.45
C ARG A 320 5.41 18.51 -11.79
N LEU A 321 5.75 17.32 -11.27
CA LEU A 321 7.09 17.06 -10.72
C LEU A 321 8.17 17.14 -11.80
N ILE A 322 7.94 16.55 -12.98
CA ILE A 322 8.83 16.63 -14.13
C ILE A 322 9.04 18.09 -14.56
N ASP A 323 7.94 18.84 -14.75
CA ASP A 323 7.99 20.25 -15.16
C ASP A 323 8.79 21.11 -14.17
N ALA A 324 8.66 20.84 -12.86
CA ALA A 324 9.41 21.54 -11.84
C ALA A 324 10.92 21.26 -11.90
N ILE A 325 11.32 19.99 -12.15
CA ILE A 325 12.72 19.58 -12.30
C ILE A 325 13.31 20.24 -13.56
N GLU A 326 12.57 20.27 -14.65
CA GLU A 326 12.97 20.90 -15.90
C GLU A 326 13.11 22.42 -15.76
N ALA A 327 12.15 23.07 -15.11
CA ALA A 327 12.20 24.51 -14.84
C ALA A 327 13.41 24.92 -13.98
N MET A 328 13.94 24.02 -13.19
CA MET A 328 15.20 24.20 -12.43
C MET A 328 16.45 23.95 -13.29
N GLY A 329 16.32 23.45 -14.53
CA GLY A 329 17.45 23.07 -15.38
C GLY A 329 18.14 21.78 -15.00
N GLU A 330 17.47 20.90 -14.24
CA GLU A 330 18.04 19.69 -13.68
C GLU A 330 17.67 18.41 -14.47
N TRP A 331 16.79 18.50 -15.49
CA TRP A 331 16.26 17.34 -16.21
C TRP A 331 17.36 16.49 -16.84
N ASP A 332 18.33 17.10 -17.51
CA ASP A 332 19.41 16.38 -18.18
C ASP A 332 20.30 15.59 -17.20
N ASP A 333 20.40 16.06 -15.96
CA ASP A 333 21.20 15.46 -14.89
C ASP A 333 20.40 14.59 -13.94
N THR A 334 19.14 14.29 -14.29
CA THR A 334 18.26 13.47 -13.47
C THR A 334 18.06 12.10 -14.10
N LEU A 335 18.40 11.05 -13.35
CA LEU A 335 17.96 9.68 -13.62
C LEU A 335 16.51 9.56 -13.11
N PHE A 336 15.56 9.62 -14.05
CA PHE A 336 14.14 9.49 -13.76
C PHE A 336 13.65 8.08 -14.09
N ILE A 337 13.16 7.37 -13.09
CA ILE A 337 12.68 5.97 -13.16
C ILE A 337 11.18 5.98 -12.90
N TYR A 338 10.38 5.60 -13.88
CA TYR A 338 8.93 5.51 -13.76
C TYR A 338 8.48 4.05 -13.88
N VAL A 339 8.21 3.41 -12.76
CA VAL A 339 7.62 2.07 -12.68
C VAL A 339 6.11 2.23 -12.69
N THR A 340 5.43 1.67 -13.70
CA THR A 340 4.01 1.89 -13.91
C THR A 340 3.13 1.20 -12.88
N GLY A 341 3.59 0.09 -12.30
CA GLY A 341 2.90 -0.62 -11.23
C GLY A 341 3.87 -1.45 -10.40
N ASP A 342 3.63 -1.57 -9.10
CA ASP A 342 4.41 -2.44 -8.22
C ASP A 342 3.97 -3.91 -8.27
N ASN A 343 2.86 -4.17 -8.92
CA ASN A 343 2.29 -5.47 -9.30
C ASN A 343 1.31 -5.26 -10.46
N GLY A 344 0.72 -6.33 -10.98
CA GLY A 344 -0.35 -6.25 -11.98
C GLY A 344 -1.61 -5.57 -11.43
N ALA A 345 -2.59 -5.36 -12.30
CA ALA A 345 -3.88 -4.78 -11.94
C ALA A 345 -4.58 -5.58 -10.84
N SER A 346 -5.31 -4.90 -9.95
CA SER A 346 -5.92 -5.52 -8.78
C SER A 346 -7.28 -6.15 -9.09
N ALA A 347 -7.53 -7.34 -8.53
CA ALA A 347 -8.81 -8.05 -8.59
C ALA A 347 -9.65 -7.89 -7.31
N GLU A 348 -9.29 -6.98 -6.42
CA GLU A 348 -9.89 -6.86 -5.08
C GLU A 348 -11.38 -6.53 -5.12
N GLY A 349 -11.86 -5.80 -6.13
CA GLY A 349 -13.28 -5.54 -6.34
C GLY A 349 -14.09 -6.76 -6.80
N ARG A 350 -13.47 -7.93 -7.02
CA ARG A 350 -14.10 -9.18 -7.41
C ARG A 350 -14.93 -9.10 -8.71
N ILE A 351 -16.02 -9.90 -8.77
CA ILE A 351 -16.84 -10.00 -10.00
C ILE A 351 -17.67 -8.72 -10.21
N HIS A 352 -18.17 -8.09 -9.14
CA HIS A 352 -19.15 -7.00 -9.25
C HIS A 352 -18.62 -5.60 -8.93
N GLY A 353 -17.39 -5.48 -8.46
CA GLY A 353 -16.89 -4.25 -7.84
C GLY A 353 -17.38 -4.12 -6.40
N THR A 354 -17.02 -3.05 -5.73
CA THR A 354 -17.48 -2.73 -4.37
C THR A 354 -17.64 -1.23 -4.19
N TRP A 355 -18.56 -0.85 -3.28
CA TRP A 355 -18.71 0.51 -2.77
C TRP A 355 -17.93 0.69 -1.45
N SER A 356 -17.82 -0.37 -0.63
CA SER A 356 -17.18 -0.35 0.69
C SER A 356 -16.12 -1.46 0.80
N LEU A 357 -14.86 -1.11 0.70
CA LEU A 357 -13.75 -2.03 0.96
C LEU A 357 -13.84 -2.67 2.37
N PRO A 358 -14.15 -1.95 3.47
CA PRO A 358 -14.32 -2.56 4.77
C PRO A 358 -15.42 -3.63 4.83
N ALA A 359 -16.50 -3.51 4.03
CA ALA A 359 -17.50 -4.57 3.91
C ALA A 359 -16.88 -5.83 3.31
N LEU A 360 -16.13 -5.69 2.22
CA LEU A 360 -15.41 -6.81 1.60
C LEU A 360 -14.39 -7.45 2.54
N GLN A 361 -13.62 -6.68 3.29
CA GLN A 361 -12.66 -7.16 4.29
C GLN A 361 -13.33 -8.02 5.37
N ASN A 362 -14.57 -7.69 5.72
CA ASN A 362 -15.37 -8.44 6.68
C ASN A 362 -16.21 -9.57 6.05
N GLY A 363 -16.04 -9.83 4.77
CA GLY A 363 -16.71 -10.94 4.14
C GLY A 363 -18.09 -10.64 3.57
N GLN A 364 -18.50 -9.39 3.53
CA GLN A 364 -19.76 -8.97 2.96
C GLN A 364 -19.59 -8.56 1.51
N GLU A 365 -20.56 -8.90 0.68
CA GLU A 365 -20.70 -8.41 -0.69
C GLU A 365 -21.94 -7.54 -0.74
N GLU A 366 -21.81 -6.40 -1.39
CA GLU A 366 -22.96 -5.53 -1.56
C GLU A 366 -23.93 -6.08 -2.59
N ASP A 367 -25.22 -5.88 -2.32
CA ASP A 367 -26.26 -6.15 -3.29
C ASP A 367 -26.07 -5.23 -4.50
N PRO A 368 -26.07 -5.76 -5.74
CA PRO A 368 -25.95 -4.95 -6.93
C PRO A 368 -26.98 -3.83 -7.10
N GLU A 369 -28.16 -3.97 -6.54
CA GLU A 369 -29.15 -2.88 -6.51
C GLU A 369 -28.64 -1.72 -5.61
N PHE A 370 -28.01 -2.04 -4.47
CA PHE A 370 -27.36 -1.03 -3.63
C PHE A 370 -26.25 -0.31 -4.40
N LEU A 371 -25.40 -1.03 -5.15
CA LEU A 371 -24.35 -0.42 -5.96
C LEU A 371 -24.91 0.53 -7.03
N LEU A 372 -26.04 0.18 -7.64
CA LEU A 372 -26.73 1.04 -8.61
C LEU A 372 -27.29 2.32 -7.96
N GLU A 373 -27.87 2.21 -6.78
CA GLU A 373 -28.38 3.37 -6.03
C GLU A 373 -27.27 4.34 -5.66
N HIS A 374 -26.05 3.83 -5.41
CA HIS A 374 -24.87 4.58 -4.97
C HIS A 374 -23.84 4.86 -6.08
N ILE A 375 -24.25 4.68 -7.35
CA ILE A 375 -23.32 4.82 -8.50
C ILE A 375 -22.64 6.19 -8.59
N ASN A 376 -23.28 7.24 -8.07
CA ASN A 376 -22.73 8.60 -8.06
C ASN A 376 -21.80 8.88 -6.87
N ASP A 377 -21.64 7.93 -5.95
CA ASP A 377 -20.71 8.03 -4.84
C ASP A 377 -19.32 7.53 -5.22
N PHE A 378 -19.24 6.69 -6.26
CA PHE A 378 -17.96 6.13 -6.71
C PHE A 378 -16.95 7.23 -7.08
N GLY A 379 -15.76 7.13 -6.53
CA GLY A 379 -14.68 8.08 -6.70
C GLY A 379 -14.70 9.26 -5.75
N THR A 380 -15.71 9.39 -4.90
CA THR A 380 -15.84 10.46 -3.90
C THR A 380 -15.53 9.95 -2.49
N VAL A 381 -15.43 10.86 -1.52
CA VAL A 381 -15.23 10.52 -0.10
C VAL A 381 -16.35 9.64 0.48
N ARG A 382 -17.48 9.50 -0.22
CA ARG A 382 -18.62 8.69 0.21
C ARG A 382 -18.51 7.21 -0.14
N SER A 383 -17.43 6.78 -0.82
CA SER A 383 -17.21 5.37 -1.14
C SER A 383 -15.73 5.00 -1.03
N GLU A 384 -15.43 3.82 -0.57
CA GLU A 384 -14.11 3.19 -0.69
C GLU A 384 -14.19 2.11 -1.78
N CYS A 385 -14.40 2.55 -3.02
CA CYS A 385 -14.74 1.68 -4.12
C CYS A 385 -13.54 1.04 -4.80
N HIS A 386 -13.83 -0.10 -5.47
CA HIS A 386 -12.89 -0.78 -6.35
C HIS A 386 -13.61 -1.42 -7.55
N TYR A 387 -12.92 -1.51 -8.69
CA TYR A 387 -13.46 -2.01 -9.95
C TYR A 387 -13.49 -3.55 -10.03
N ASN A 388 -14.19 -4.07 -11.04
CA ASN A 388 -14.40 -5.50 -11.29
C ASN A 388 -13.15 -6.20 -11.82
N VAL A 389 -12.98 -7.48 -11.50
CA VAL A 389 -11.88 -8.32 -11.97
C VAL A 389 -11.75 -8.42 -13.50
N GLY A 390 -12.86 -8.30 -14.25
CA GLY A 390 -12.83 -8.28 -15.72
C GLY A 390 -11.98 -7.13 -16.26
N TRP A 391 -12.02 -5.96 -15.62
CA TRP A 391 -11.18 -4.84 -15.99
C TRP A 391 -9.71 -5.06 -15.61
N ALA A 392 -9.43 -5.69 -14.45
CA ALA A 392 -8.06 -6.06 -14.08
C ALA A 392 -7.43 -6.96 -15.15
N TRP A 393 -8.13 -8.01 -15.55
CA TRP A 393 -7.68 -8.90 -16.62
C TRP A 393 -7.48 -8.17 -17.95
N ALA A 394 -8.35 -7.24 -18.31
CA ALA A 394 -8.21 -6.46 -19.53
C ALA A 394 -6.96 -5.59 -19.52
N MET A 395 -6.66 -4.95 -18.39
CA MET A 395 -5.51 -4.06 -18.25
C MET A 395 -4.17 -4.75 -18.10
N ASP A 396 -4.15 -6.07 -17.83
CA ASP A 396 -2.91 -6.86 -17.84
C ASP A 396 -2.66 -7.52 -19.22
N ALA A 397 -3.36 -7.08 -20.28
CA ALA A 397 -3.10 -7.56 -21.63
C ALA A 397 -1.62 -7.40 -22.02
N PRO A 398 -0.99 -8.42 -22.68
CA PRO A 398 -1.58 -9.65 -23.21
C PRO A 398 -1.46 -10.83 -22.25
N PHE A 399 -1.07 -10.64 -20.99
CA PHE A 399 -0.66 -11.68 -20.05
C PHE A 399 -1.86 -12.42 -19.42
N GLN A 400 -1.58 -13.60 -18.89
CA GLN A 400 -2.49 -14.34 -18.03
C GLN A 400 -2.46 -13.76 -16.62
N TRP A 401 -3.61 -13.81 -15.94
CA TRP A 401 -3.76 -13.41 -14.54
C TRP A 401 -3.46 -11.91 -14.26
N MET A 402 -3.17 -11.59 -12.99
CA MET A 402 -3.07 -10.23 -12.43
C MET A 402 -2.40 -10.25 -11.06
N LYS A 403 -2.45 -9.16 -10.30
CA LYS A 403 -1.95 -9.02 -8.91
C LYS A 403 -2.14 -10.29 -8.09
N GLN A 404 -1.21 -10.65 -7.23
CA GLN A 404 -1.10 -11.85 -6.38
C GLN A 404 -0.64 -13.12 -7.12
N VAL A 405 -0.73 -13.19 -8.43
CA VAL A 405 -0.39 -14.40 -9.19
C VAL A 405 1.06 -14.34 -9.68
N ALA A 406 2.00 -14.66 -8.78
CA ALA A 406 3.44 -14.58 -9.06
C ALA A 406 3.94 -15.60 -10.08
N SER A 407 3.16 -16.62 -10.41
CA SER A 407 3.49 -17.63 -11.42
C SER A 407 3.37 -17.11 -12.87
N HIS A 408 2.61 -16.03 -13.09
CA HIS A 408 2.31 -15.54 -14.43
C HIS A 408 2.58 -14.04 -14.56
N PHE A 409 2.86 -13.63 -15.79
CA PHE A 409 3.31 -12.26 -16.06
C PHE A 409 2.26 -11.18 -15.85
N GLY A 410 0.98 -11.49 -15.85
CA GLY A 410 -0.03 -10.50 -15.45
C GLY A 410 0.11 -10.05 -14.00
N GLY A 411 0.66 -10.91 -13.12
CA GLY A 411 0.99 -10.50 -11.75
C GLY A 411 2.33 -9.78 -11.60
N THR A 412 3.31 -10.13 -12.44
CA THR A 412 4.71 -9.76 -12.20
C THR A 412 5.31 -8.82 -13.24
N ARG A 413 4.81 -8.78 -14.49
CA ARG A 413 5.41 -7.95 -15.54
C ARG A 413 4.72 -6.60 -15.62
N ASN A 414 5.52 -5.55 -15.38
CA ASN A 414 5.07 -4.17 -15.39
C ASN A 414 5.85 -3.32 -16.39
N GLY A 415 5.27 -2.21 -16.81
CA GLY A 415 5.95 -1.24 -17.64
C GLY A 415 6.99 -0.46 -16.83
N LEU A 416 8.15 -0.23 -17.43
CA LEU A 416 9.16 0.66 -16.87
C LEU A 416 9.59 1.66 -17.95
N ALA A 417 9.61 2.95 -17.60
CA ALA A 417 10.27 3.97 -18.41
C ALA A 417 11.42 4.59 -17.60
N VAL A 418 12.55 4.84 -18.26
CA VAL A 418 13.72 5.46 -17.65
C VAL A 418 14.23 6.57 -18.54
N SER A 419 14.38 7.78 -18.01
CA SER A 419 15.02 8.90 -18.69
C SER A 419 16.28 9.32 -17.95
N TRP A 420 17.32 9.61 -18.67
CA TRP A 420 18.54 10.29 -18.23
C TRP A 420 19.20 10.91 -19.44
N PRO A 421 18.72 12.09 -19.91
CA PRO A 421 19.08 12.63 -21.22
C PRO A 421 20.58 12.83 -21.46
N ARG A 422 21.34 13.16 -20.41
CA ARG A 422 22.80 13.26 -20.50
C ARG A 422 23.49 11.92 -20.82
N HIS A 423 22.88 10.79 -20.47
CA HIS A 423 23.51 9.46 -20.58
C HIS A 423 22.85 8.58 -21.66
N ILE A 424 21.54 8.65 -21.81
CA ILE A 424 20.77 7.89 -22.81
C ILE A 424 20.81 8.64 -24.13
N THR A 425 21.36 8.00 -25.17
CA THR A 425 21.47 8.59 -26.51
C THR A 425 20.46 8.00 -27.52
N ASP A 426 19.78 6.93 -27.16
CA ASP A 426 18.79 6.19 -27.94
C ASP A 426 17.38 6.51 -27.43
N ALA A 427 17.05 7.81 -27.34
CA ALA A 427 15.77 8.29 -26.81
C ALA A 427 14.58 7.73 -27.60
N GLY A 428 13.53 7.31 -26.89
CA GLY A 428 12.35 6.63 -27.43
C GLY A 428 12.54 5.11 -27.65
N GLY A 429 13.74 4.59 -27.38
CA GLY A 429 14.09 3.18 -27.59
C GLY A 429 13.30 2.22 -26.68
N LEU A 430 13.18 0.97 -27.17
CA LEU A 430 12.64 -0.16 -26.39
C LEU A 430 13.77 -1.07 -25.96
N ARG A 431 13.66 -1.62 -24.75
CA ARG A 431 14.54 -2.63 -24.16
C ARG A 431 13.73 -3.87 -23.80
N ASP A 432 14.21 -5.02 -24.25
CA ASP A 432 13.53 -6.31 -24.09
C ASP A 432 14.33 -7.33 -23.26
N GLN A 433 15.40 -6.89 -22.60
CA GLN A 433 16.11 -7.70 -21.64
C GLN A 433 15.23 -8.02 -20.44
N PHE A 434 15.37 -9.23 -19.89
CA PHE A 434 14.69 -9.60 -18.65
C PHE A 434 15.34 -8.86 -17.47
N HIS A 435 14.57 -8.03 -16.80
CA HIS A 435 14.96 -7.32 -15.59
C HIS A 435 13.94 -7.53 -14.47
N HIS A 436 14.40 -7.36 -13.24
CA HIS A 436 13.56 -7.47 -12.06
C HIS A 436 13.74 -6.23 -11.17
N VAL A 437 12.75 -5.93 -10.35
CA VAL A 437 12.74 -4.73 -9.49
C VAL A 437 13.95 -4.63 -8.55
N ILE A 438 14.58 -5.76 -8.17
CA ILE A 438 15.82 -5.76 -7.39
C ILE A 438 17.01 -5.14 -8.15
N ASP A 439 16.92 -5.01 -9.46
CA ASP A 439 17.97 -4.45 -10.31
C ASP A 439 18.05 -2.91 -10.22
N LEU A 440 16.99 -2.25 -9.73
CA LEU A 440 16.96 -0.79 -9.63
C LEU A 440 17.96 -0.24 -8.62
N ALA A 441 18.07 -0.82 -7.42
CA ALA A 441 19.03 -0.34 -6.41
C ALA A 441 20.50 -0.38 -6.90
N PRO A 442 21.04 -1.50 -7.41
CA PRO A 442 22.40 -1.50 -7.96
C PRO A 442 22.56 -0.63 -9.21
N THR A 443 21.51 -0.41 -10.00
CA THR A 443 21.52 0.53 -11.14
C THR A 443 21.69 1.97 -10.65
N ILE A 444 20.96 2.38 -9.64
CA ILE A 444 21.05 3.71 -9.04
C ILE A 444 22.46 3.92 -8.43
N LEU A 445 22.97 2.93 -7.70
CA LEU A 445 24.34 3.01 -7.14
C LEU A 445 25.41 3.11 -8.23
N ALA A 446 25.28 2.34 -9.29
CA ALA A 446 26.20 2.39 -10.43
C ALA A 446 26.13 3.75 -11.16
N ALA A 447 24.92 4.29 -11.36
CA ALA A 447 24.72 5.62 -11.95
C ALA A 447 25.34 6.73 -11.08
N ALA A 448 25.28 6.58 -9.76
CA ALA A 448 25.88 7.50 -8.79
C ALA A 448 27.41 7.31 -8.62
N GLY A 449 28.02 6.31 -9.25
CA GLY A 449 29.43 5.98 -9.06
C GLY A 449 29.77 5.45 -7.66
N ILE A 450 28.79 4.81 -7.00
CA ILE A 450 28.91 4.29 -5.63
C ILE A 450 28.91 2.77 -5.67
N GLU A 451 29.93 2.16 -5.08
CA GLU A 451 29.94 0.71 -4.85
C GLU A 451 29.04 0.34 -3.67
N ALA A 452 28.34 -0.79 -3.79
CA ALA A 452 27.57 -1.33 -2.67
C ALA A 452 28.50 -1.59 -1.46
N PRO A 453 28.22 -1.00 -0.28
CA PRO A 453 29.10 -1.11 0.87
C PRO A 453 29.03 -2.51 1.49
N ALA A 454 30.18 -3.03 1.94
CA ALA A 454 30.21 -4.28 2.71
C ALA A 454 29.78 -4.09 4.16
N MET A 455 29.86 -2.86 4.69
CA MET A 455 29.41 -2.53 6.05
C MET A 455 28.65 -1.21 6.05
N VAL A 456 27.50 -1.19 6.73
CA VAL A 456 26.67 0.01 6.95
C VAL A 456 26.39 0.14 8.45
N ASN A 457 26.70 1.30 9.02
CA ASN A 457 26.51 1.57 10.47
C ASN A 457 27.15 0.50 11.39
N GLY A 458 28.28 -0.09 10.94
CA GLY A 458 29.00 -1.12 11.69
C GLY A 458 28.43 -2.54 11.54
N ILE A 459 27.44 -2.73 10.68
CA ILE A 459 26.79 -4.03 10.41
C ILE A 459 27.23 -4.52 9.03
N GLU A 460 27.71 -5.77 8.97
CA GLU A 460 28.03 -6.44 7.71
C GLU A 460 26.78 -6.62 6.86
N GLN A 461 26.88 -6.31 5.57
CA GLN A 461 25.73 -6.34 4.66
C GLN A 461 25.65 -7.66 3.91
N MET A 462 24.42 -8.17 3.78
CA MET A 462 24.10 -9.24 2.84
C MET A 462 24.48 -8.82 1.42
N PRO A 463 24.89 -9.74 0.55
CA PRO A 463 25.13 -9.44 -0.86
C PRO A 463 23.90 -8.77 -1.51
N VAL A 464 24.12 -7.81 -2.39
CA VAL A 464 23.09 -7.32 -3.30
C VAL A 464 22.84 -8.39 -4.35
N GLU A 465 21.59 -8.77 -4.57
CA GLU A 465 21.19 -9.84 -5.49
C GLU A 465 20.78 -9.31 -6.86
N GLY A 466 20.46 -8.02 -6.92
CA GLY A 466 20.18 -7.30 -8.14
C GLY A 466 21.42 -7.10 -9.02
N GLN A 467 21.20 -6.91 -10.31
CA GLN A 467 22.20 -6.61 -11.33
C GLN A 467 21.95 -5.23 -11.91
N SER A 468 22.98 -4.41 -12.07
CA SER A 468 22.81 -3.09 -12.67
C SER A 468 22.33 -3.18 -14.11
N MET A 469 21.24 -2.46 -14.42
CA MET A 469 20.69 -2.29 -15.77
C MET A 469 21.43 -1.21 -16.57
N LEU A 470 22.40 -0.50 -15.99
CA LEU A 470 23.01 0.70 -16.58
C LEU A 470 23.58 0.45 -17.98
N ALA A 471 24.13 -0.73 -18.25
CA ALA A 471 24.66 -1.08 -19.55
C ALA A 471 23.58 -1.11 -20.65
N SER A 472 22.34 -1.53 -20.32
CA SER A 472 21.20 -1.54 -21.25
C SER A 472 20.73 -0.14 -21.65
N PHE A 473 21.12 0.90 -20.91
CA PHE A 473 20.76 2.27 -21.27
C PHE A 473 21.45 2.75 -22.54
N THR A 474 22.62 2.20 -22.84
CA THR A 474 23.43 2.59 -24.03
C THR A 474 23.58 1.48 -25.05
N ASP A 475 23.39 0.21 -24.66
CA ASP A 475 23.53 -0.94 -25.56
C ASP A 475 22.29 -1.86 -25.45
N PRO A 476 21.44 -1.92 -26.51
CA PRO A 476 20.29 -2.83 -26.53
C PRO A 476 20.67 -4.32 -26.66
N GLY A 477 21.93 -4.62 -26.93
CA GLY A 477 22.40 -6.00 -27.15
C GLY A 477 22.99 -6.67 -25.92
N VAL A 478 23.02 -6.00 -24.74
CA VAL A 478 23.55 -6.63 -23.53
C VAL A 478 22.58 -7.67 -22.96
N ASP A 479 23.15 -8.69 -22.33
CA ASP A 479 22.34 -9.72 -21.66
C ASP A 479 21.61 -9.12 -20.44
N GLY A 480 20.36 -9.56 -20.24
CA GLY A 480 19.60 -9.30 -19.04
C GLY A 480 19.91 -10.27 -17.90
N ARG A 481 19.08 -10.29 -16.91
CA ARG A 481 19.11 -11.23 -15.79
C ARG A 481 18.91 -12.66 -16.30
N ARG A 482 19.73 -13.60 -15.83
CA ARG A 482 19.66 -15.00 -16.25
C ARG A 482 18.70 -15.84 -15.42
N THR A 483 18.58 -15.56 -14.12
CA THR A 483 17.78 -16.37 -13.19
C THR A 483 17.00 -15.46 -12.25
N GLN A 484 15.70 -15.71 -12.09
CA GLN A 484 14.84 -15.07 -11.12
C GLN A 484 13.72 -16.01 -10.70
N TYR A 485 13.60 -16.27 -9.40
CA TYR A 485 12.41 -16.93 -8.85
C TYR A 485 11.32 -15.91 -8.54
N PHE A 486 10.10 -16.39 -8.49
CA PHE A 486 8.90 -15.67 -8.06
C PHE A 486 8.12 -16.54 -7.09
N GLU A 487 7.63 -15.96 -6.01
CA GLU A 487 6.69 -16.61 -5.09
C GLU A 487 5.90 -15.55 -4.33
N VAL A 488 4.58 -15.66 -4.36
CA VAL A 488 3.63 -14.95 -3.50
C VAL A 488 2.40 -15.83 -3.31
N MET A 489 2.00 -16.06 -2.05
CA MET A 489 0.79 -16.80 -1.70
C MET A 489 0.69 -18.20 -2.32
N GLY A 490 1.83 -18.89 -2.48
CA GLY A 490 1.89 -20.21 -3.10
C GLY A 490 1.96 -20.20 -4.62
N ASN A 491 1.61 -19.10 -5.29
CA ASN A 491 1.84 -18.93 -6.72
C ASN A 491 3.34 -18.72 -6.96
N ARG A 492 3.94 -19.59 -7.75
CA ARG A 492 5.39 -19.66 -7.84
C ARG A 492 5.91 -19.94 -9.24
N GLY A 493 7.11 -19.51 -9.51
CA GLY A 493 7.78 -19.78 -10.77
C GLY A 493 9.26 -19.45 -10.73
N ILE A 494 9.96 -19.88 -11.78
CA ILE A 494 11.36 -19.64 -11.99
C ILE A 494 11.64 -19.29 -13.44
N TYR A 495 12.26 -18.15 -13.67
CA TYR A 495 12.85 -17.80 -14.96
C TYR A 495 14.31 -18.22 -14.98
N HIS A 496 14.75 -18.88 -16.03
CA HIS A 496 16.15 -19.20 -16.30
C HIS A 496 16.43 -19.25 -17.80
N ASP A 497 17.42 -18.41 -18.25
CA ASP A 497 17.92 -18.40 -19.63
C ASP A 497 16.84 -18.43 -20.73
N GLY A 498 15.76 -17.66 -20.54
CA GLY A 498 14.68 -17.54 -21.51
C GLY A 498 13.53 -18.55 -21.35
N PHE A 499 13.63 -19.46 -20.38
CA PHE A 499 12.52 -20.33 -20.00
C PHE A 499 11.87 -19.87 -18.70
N MET A 500 10.56 -20.06 -18.60
CA MET A 500 9.79 -19.82 -17.38
C MET A 500 9.03 -21.07 -17.00
N ALA A 501 9.33 -21.65 -15.84
CA ALA A 501 8.49 -22.68 -15.24
C ALA A 501 7.56 -22.00 -14.22
N SER A 502 6.27 -22.30 -14.30
CA SER A 502 5.20 -21.64 -13.56
C SER A 502 4.31 -22.64 -12.85
N CYS A 503 3.91 -22.36 -11.62
CA CYS A 503 2.94 -23.17 -10.88
C CYS A 503 1.89 -22.25 -10.25
N PHE A 504 0.70 -22.25 -10.84
CA PHE A 504 -0.46 -21.60 -10.24
C PHE A 504 -0.98 -22.48 -9.10
N HIS A 505 -1.13 -21.89 -7.91
CA HIS A 505 -1.53 -22.64 -6.70
C HIS A 505 -3.01 -23.06 -6.69
N GLY A 506 -3.77 -22.70 -7.74
CA GLY A 506 -5.17 -23.10 -7.91
C GLY A 506 -6.18 -22.23 -7.18
N LYS A 507 -5.74 -21.16 -6.53
CA LYS A 507 -6.61 -20.20 -5.86
C LYS A 507 -6.61 -18.86 -6.62
N VAL A 508 -7.75 -18.52 -7.20
CA VAL A 508 -7.88 -17.21 -7.87
C VAL A 508 -7.94 -16.06 -6.84
N PRO A 509 -7.36 -14.88 -7.14
CA PRO A 509 -7.25 -13.77 -6.19
C PRO A 509 -8.56 -13.32 -5.54
N TRP A 510 -9.66 -13.35 -6.26
CA TRP A 510 -10.98 -12.90 -5.78
C TRP A 510 -11.85 -14.00 -5.14
N VAL A 511 -11.41 -15.26 -5.13
CA VAL A 511 -12.11 -16.37 -4.46
C VAL A 511 -11.53 -16.63 -3.09
N ARG A 512 -12.37 -16.58 -2.10
CA ARG A 512 -12.05 -16.33 -0.70
C ARG A 512 -11.69 -17.51 0.18
N PHE A 513 -12.10 -18.71 -0.15
CA PHE A 513 -12.15 -19.79 0.81
C PHE A 513 -11.29 -20.99 0.44
N GLY A 514 -10.60 -21.48 1.45
CA GLY A 514 -9.84 -22.71 1.44
C GLY A 514 -8.36 -22.45 1.17
N SER A 515 -7.49 -23.08 1.95
CA SER A 515 -6.13 -23.36 1.51
C SER A 515 -6.20 -24.51 0.53
N ALA A 516 -5.57 -24.39 -0.61
CA ALA A 516 -5.26 -25.52 -1.44
C ALA A 516 -4.05 -26.26 -0.82
N PRO A 517 -4.05 -27.61 -0.76
CA PRO A 517 -2.87 -28.31 -0.30
C PRO A 517 -1.75 -28.15 -1.34
N PHE A 518 -0.56 -27.82 -0.88
CA PHE A 518 0.63 -27.84 -1.72
C PHE A 518 0.89 -29.25 -2.21
N ASP A 519 1.37 -29.38 -3.45
CA ASP A 519 1.55 -30.64 -4.18
C ASP A 519 0.24 -31.43 -4.36
N GLY A 520 -0.89 -30.75 -4.33
CA GLY A 520 -2.20 -31.33 -4.59
C GLY A 520 -2.49 -31.46 -6.09
N PRO A 521 -3.58 -32.16 -6.46
CA PRO A 521 -3.91 -32.43 -7.87
C PRO A 521 -4.29 -31.16 -8.66
N GLN A 522 -4.54 -30.03 -8.00
CA GLN A 522 -4.81 -28.74 -8.63
C GLN A 522 -3.52 -27.99 -9.00
N GLU A 523 -2.37 -28.41 -8.49
CA GLU A 523 -1.08 -27.82 -8.82
C GLU A 523 -0.47 -28.57 -10.00
N SER A 524 -0.34 -27.89 -11.12
CA SER A 524 0.42 -28.35 -12.27
C SER A 524 1.50 -27.32 -12.58
N TRP A 525 2.70 -27.81 -12.88
CA TRP A 525 3.74 -26.97 -13.40
C TRP A 525 3.62 -26.87 -14.91
N GLU A 526 3.74 -25.67 -15.42
CA GLU A 526 3.75 -25.29 -16.82
C GLU A 526 5.17 -24.82 -17.19
N LEU A 527 5.54 -24.94 -18.47
CA LEU A 527 6.84 -24.50 -18.95
C LEU A 527 6.68 -23.67 -20.22
N TYR A 528 7.33 -22.52 -20.28
CA TYR A 528 7.22 -21.58 -21.39
C TYR A 528 8.61 -21.17 -21.91
N ASP A 529 8.81 -21.11 -23.24
CA ASP A 529 9.94 -20.44 -23.85
C ASP A 529 9.61 -18.99 -24.09
N VAL A 530 9.91 -18.14 -23.10
CA VAL A 530 9.49 -16.72 -23.11
C VAL A 530 10.36 -15.81 -24.00
N ARG A 531 11.30 -16.37 -24.75
CA ARG A 531 12.00 -15.67 -25.84
C ARG A 531 11.06 -15.49 -27.03
N ASP A 532 10.33 -16.56 -27.38
CA ASP A 532 9.41 -16.63 -28.51
C ASP A 532 7.94 -16.46 -28.07
N ASP A 533 7.57 -16.96 -26.88
CA ASP A 533 6.24 -16.84 -26.28
C ASP A 533 6.21 -15.72 -25.22
N PHE A 534 6.01 -14.49 -25.68
CA PHE A 534 6.05 -13.30 -24.83
C PHE A 534 5.01 -13.31 -23.69
N SER A 535 3.88 -13.99 -23.89
CA SER A 535 2.71 -13.92 -23.00
C SER A 535 2.44 -15.17 -22.16
N GLN A 536 3.32 -16.20 -22.22
CA GLN A 536 3.09 -17.50 -21.56
C GLN A 536 1.80 -18.18 -22.08
N SER A 537 1.69 -18.35 -23.39
CA SER A 537 0.49 -18.85 -24.06
C SER A 537 0.58 -20.31 -24.50
N HIS A 538 1.79 -20.85 -24.59
CA HIS A 538 2.06 -22.19 -25.09
C HIS A 538 2.87 -23.01 -24.09
N ASP A 539 2.19 -23.88 -23.35
CA ASP A 539 2.78 -24.75 -22.35
C ASP A 539 3.56 -25.91 -23.01
N LEU A 540 4.85 -26.01 -22.70
CA LEU A 540 5.79 -27.01 -23.17
C LEU A 540 6.06 -28.15 -22.15
N ALA A 541 5.32 -28.20 -21.04
CA ALA A 541 5.59 -29.14 -19.95
C ALA A 541 5.61 -30.60 -20.42
N ASP A 542 4.62 -31.00 -21.24
CA ASP A 542 4.53 -32.34 -21.78
C ASP A 542 5.57 -32.62 -22.89
N GLU A 543 6.02 -31.57 -23.60
CA GLU A 543 7.01 -31.69 -24.68
C GLU A 543 8.44 -31.76 -24.16
N ARG A 544 8.69 -31.11 -23.00
CA ARG A 544 10.01 -30.96 -22.39
C ARG A 544 10.05 -31.30 -20.90
N PRO A 545 9.62 -32.49 -20.49
CA PRO A 545 9.50 -32.87 -19.09
C PRO A 545 10.84 -32.88 -18.34
N GLU A 546 11.96 -33.15 -19.03
CA GLU A 546 13.30 -33.14 -18.42
C GLU A 546 13.71 -31.70 -18.07
N LEU A 547 13.50 -30.74 -18.98
CA LEU A 547 13.78 -29.32 -18.70
C LEU A 547 12.89 -28.79 -17.59
N LEU A 548 11.60 -29.17 -17.58
CA LEU A 548 10.70 -28.80 -16.48
C LEU A 548 11.23 -29.30 -15.14
N ALA A 549 11.67 -30.54 -15.06
CA ALA A 549 12.26 -31.07 -13.83
C ALA A 549 13.53 -30.30 -13.39
N GLU A 550 14.42 -29.98 -14.32
CA GLU A 550 15.61 -29.13 -14.04
C GLU A 550 15.21 -27.75 -13.50
N MET A 551 14.17 -27.14 -14.08
CA MET A 551 13.67 -25.84 -13.61
C MET A 551 13.01 -25.92 -12.22
N GLN A 552 12.31 -27.00 -11.91
CA GLN A 552 11.76 -27.25 -10.57
C GLN A 552 12.86 -27.42 -9.52
N ASP A 553 13.93 -28.17 -9.86
CA ASP A 553 15.10 -28.30 -8.98
C ASP A 553 15.78 -26.96 -8.74
N LEU A 554 15.93 -26.15 -9.79
CA LEU A 554 16.50 -24.80 -9.68
C LEU A 554 15.61 -23.89 -8.81
N PHE A 555 14.29 -23.96 -8.95
CA PHE A 555 13.37 -23.23 -8.07
C PHE A 555 13.57 -23.63 -6.60
N HIS A 556 13.68 -24.94 -6.34
CA HIS A 556 13.95 -25.43 -4.98
C HIS A 556 15.27 -24.89 -4.41
N GLU A 557 16.34 -24.86 -5.23
CA GLU A 557 17.64 -24.29 -4.82
C GLU A 557 17.53 -22.80 -4.50
N GLU A 558 16.81 -22.02 -5.33
CA GLU A 558 16.57 -20.60 -5.08
C GLU A 558 15.73 -20.39 -3.82
N CYS A 559 14.73 -21.23 -3.56
CA CYS A 559 13.95 -21.19 -2.31
C CYS A 559 14.80 -21.40 -1.06
N LEU A 560 15.74 -22.36 -1.11
CA LEU A 560 16.67 -22.59 0.01
C LEU A 560 17.65 -21.43 0.20
N ARG A 561 18.16 -20.87 -0.91
CA ARG A 561 19.10 -19.74 -0.88
C ARG A 561 18.47 -18.49 -0.29
N ASN A 562 17.22 -18.18 -0.65
CA ASN A 562 16.52 -16.94 -0.30
C ASN A 562 15.58 -17.11 0.92
N GLY A 563 15.53 -18.29 1.56
CA GLY A 563 14.73 -18.54 2.74
C GLY A 563 13.21 -18.56 2.49
N VAL A 564 12.75 -18.89 1.27
CA VAL A 564 11.34 -18.84 0.88
C VAL A 564 10.46 -19.81 1.67
N TYR A 565 11.02 -20.94 2.11
CA TYR A 565 10.25 -21.92 2.87
C TYR A 565 9.94 -21.50 4.30
N PRO A 566 8.76 -21.91 4.85
CA PRO A 566 7.74 -22.77 4.25
C PRO A 566 6.90 -22.02 3.20
N LEU A 567 6.53 -22.68 2.09
CA LEU A 567 5.54 -22.14 1.19
C LEU A 567 4.21 -21.92 1.93
N ARG A 568 3.56 -20.83 1.64
CA ARG A 568 2.31 -20.45 2.30
C ARG A 568 1.31 -19.87 1.31
N ASP A 569 0.06 -20.24 1.46
CA ASP A 569 -1.05 -19.46 0.91
C ASP A 569 -1.67 -18.58 2.02
N ALA A 570 -2.45 -17.59 1.64
CA ALA A 570 -3.15 -16.72 2.59
C ALA A 570 -4.21 -17.48 3.44
N GLY A 571 -4.54 -18.72 3.07
CA GLY A 571 -5.52 -19.55 3.77
C GLY A 571 -4.95 -20.42 4.90
N ASN A 572 -3.64 -20.59 4.96
CA ASN A 572 -3.01 -21.56 5.87
C ASN A 572 -2.40 -20.86 7.11
N ARG A 573 -3.19 -20.72 8.16
CA ARG A 573 -2.70 -20.21 9.46
C ARG A 573 -2.19 -21.34 10.34
N ASP A 574 -0.91 -21.25 10.68
CA ASP A 574 -0.38 -21.95 11.84
C ASP A 574 -0.82 -21.20 13.14
N PRO A 575 -1.60 -21.82 14.03
CA PRO A 575 -2.02 -21.18 15.28
C PRO A 575 -0.84 -20.80 16.19
N ALA A 576 0.35 -21.35 15.96
CA ALA A 576 1.58 -21.01 16.69
C ALA A 576 2.22 -19.72 16.20
N VAL A 577 1.87 -19.25 15.01
CA VAL A 577 2.39 -18.00 14.46
C VAL A 577 1.84 -16.79 15.22
N ARG A 578 2.72 -16.06 15.87
CA ARG A 578 2.38 -14.90 16.69
C ARG A 578 3.21 -13.69 16.27
N VAL A 579 2.53 -12.61 15.92
CA VAL A 579 3.12 -11.28 15.83
C VAL A 579 2.81 -10.48 17.09
N PRO A 580 3.59 -9.45 17.45
CA PRO A 580 3.29 -8.60 18.57
C PRO A 580 1.87 -8.00 18.49
N ARG A 581 1.08 -8.17 19.54
CA ARG A 581 -0.29 -7.63 19.66
C ARG A 581 -0.48 -7.12 21.09
N ALA A 582 -1.61 -6.45 21.33
CA ALA A 582 -2.02 -6.12 22.70
C ALA A 582 -1.91 -7.35 23.63
N PRO A 583 -1.58 -7.18 24.92
CA PRO A 583 -1.26 -8.28 25.83
C PRO A 583 -2.34 -9.36 25.83
N ALA A 584 -1.95 -10.59 25.52
CA ALA A 584 -2.86 -11.74 25.56
C ALA A 584 -3.38 -11.97 26.98
N GLY A 585 -4.68 -12.26 27.12
CA GLY A 585 -5.32 -12.53 28.41
C GLY A 585 -5.73 -11.31 29.21
N VAL A 586 -5.48 -10.10 28.73
CA VAL A 586 -5.99 -8.88 29.35
C VAL A 586 -7.47 -8.71 28.96
N ARG A 587 -8.33 -8.60 29.97
CA ARG A 587 -9.80 -8.44 29.78
C ARG A 587 -10.30 -7.05 30.16
N ARG A 588 -9.44 -6.20 30.73
CA ARG A 588 -9.79 -4.86 31.16
C ARG A 588 -8.61 -3.92 30.96
N MET A 589 -8.84 -2.82 30.26
CA MET A 589 -7.87 -1.74 30.07
C MET A 589 -8.54 -0.39 30.29
N THR A 590 -7.77 0.56 30.83
CA THR A 590 -8.19 1.95 30.96
C THR A 590 -7.33 2.82 30.05
N TYR A 591 -7.99 3.58 29.20
CA TYR A 591 -7.41 4.51 28.25
C TYR A 591 -7.62 5.95 28.71
N THR A 592 -6.77 6.85 28.26
CA THR A 592 -6.81 8.28 28.56
C THR A 592 -6.69 9.09 27.27
N THR A 593 -6.82 10.40 27.33
CA THR A 593 -6.65 11.30 26.17
C THR A 593 -5.24 11.28 25.57
N ALA A 594 -4.28 10.57 26.17
CA ALA A 594 -2.99 10.28 25.54
C ALA A 594 -3.06 9.14 24.50
N HIS A 595 -4.16 8.38 24.49
CA HIS A 595 -4.36 7.27 23.53
C HIS A 595 -5.14 7.78 22.33
N VAL A 596 -4.41 8.35 21.40
CA VAL A 596 -4.91 8.81 20.08
C VAL A 596 -4.13 8.10 18.98
N ARG A 597 -4.78 7.84 17.85
CA ARG A 597 -4.22 7.13 16.69
C ARG A 597 -3.64 5.76 17.07
N MET A 598 -4.32 5.08 17.98
CA MET A 598 -3.92 3.72 18.38
C MET A 598 -4.36 2.73 17.31
N PRO A 599 -3.46 1.91 16.76
CA PRO A 599 -3.84 0.89 15.79
C PRO A 599 -4.77 -0.14 16.43
N GLU A 600 -5.67 -0.71 15.65
CA GLU A 600 -6.69 -1.64 16.14
C GLU A 600 -6.08 -2.82 16.93
N GLN A 601 -4.90 -3.32 16.52
CA GLN A 601 -4.24 -4.43 17.19
C GLN A 601 -3.69 -4.07 18.58
N ALA A 602 -3.52 -2.78 18.89
CA ALA A 602 -2.98 -2.30 20.17
C ALA A 602 -4.05 -2.10 21.26
N VAL A 603 -5.33 -2.25 20.92
CA VAL A 603 -6.46 -2.05 21.84
C VAL A 603 -7.22 -3.36 22.09
N LEU A 604 -8.06 -3.39 23.15
CA LEU A 604 -8.86 -4.56 23.43
C LEU A 604 -9.87 -4.83 22.32
N ASN A 605 -9.86 -6.05 21.79
CA ASN A 605 -10.77 -6.48 20.76
C ASN A 605 -12.16 -6.79 21.35
N ILE A 606 -13.13 -5.91 21.09
CA ILE A 606 -14.51 -6.02 21.55
C ILE A 606 -15.43 -6.77 20.58
N LYS A 607 -14.92 -7.19 19.41
CA LYS A 607 -15.74 -7.86 18.38
C LYS A 607 -16.14 -9.28 18.81
N ASN A 608 -17.36 -9.71 18.40
CA ASN A 608 -17.92 -11.05 18.62
C ASN A 608 -18.07 -11.45 20.10
N ARG A 609 -18.35 -10.48 20.98
CA ARG A 609 -18.49 -10.73 22.41
C ARG A 609 -19.24 -9.62 23.14
N SER A 610 -19.63 -9.91 24.37
CA SER A 610 -20.17 -8.91 25.27
C SER A 610 -19.07 -8.06 25.90
N TYR A 611 -19.32 -6.77 26.02
CA TYR A 611 -18.34 -5.83 26.60
C TYR A 611 -19.01 -4.69 27.35
N ARG A 612 -18.23 -4.03 28.20
CA ARG A 612 -18.62 -2.77 28.86
C ARG A 612 -17.56 -1.71 28.58
N ILE A 613 -18.02 -0.51 28.23
CA ILE A 613 -17.18 0.69 28.12
C ILE A 613 -17.70 1.69 29.14
N THR A 614 -16.83 2.10 30.07
CA THR A 614 -17.16 3.07 31.14
C THR A 614 -16.28 4.30 30.98
N CYS A 615 -16.90 5.45 30.78
CA CYS A 615 -16.27 6.76 30.61
C CYS A 615 -16.48 7.58 31.86
N ASP A 616 -15.39 7.97 32.53
CA ASP A 616 -15.38 8.82 33.73
C ASP A 616 -15.06 10.27 33.29
N LEU A 617 -16.05 11.16 33.46
CA LEU A 617 -16.02 12.52 32.93
C LEU A 617 -16.20 13.55 34.02
N ASP A 618 -15.60 14.73 33.89
CA ASP A 618 -15.97 15.93 34.64
C ASP A 618 -16.56 16.96 33.66
N VAL A 619 -17.88 17.14 33.82
CA VAL A 619 -18.69 18.03 32.97
C VAL A 619 -18.56 19.47 33.52
N PRO A 620 -18.11 20.44 32.70
CA PRO A 620 -17.92 21.81 33.14
C PRO A 620 -19.23 22.47 33.60
N LYS A 621 -19.13 23.37 34.58
CA LYS A 621 -20.25 24.22 34.98
C LYS A 621 -20.57 25.23 33.89
N ARG A 622 -21.83 25.36 33.52
CA ARG A 622 -22.26 26.38 32.54
C ARG A 622 -22.04 27.79 33.08
N PRO A 623 -21.48 28.72 32.26
CA PRO A 623 -21.47 30.11 32.60
C PRO A 623 -22.92 30.64 32.76
N VAL A 624 -23.17 31.42 33.80
CA VAL A 624 -24.49 31.96 34.05
C VAL A 624 -24.81 33.05 33.01
N GLY A 625 -25.89 32.86 32.23
CA GLY A 625 -26.42 33.89 31.31
C GLY A 625 -26.04 33.70 29.82
N VAL A 626 -25.40 32.61 29.43
CA VAL A 626 -25.11 32.31 28.02
C VAL A 626 -25.83 31.04 27.56
N PRO A 627 -26.86 31.14 26.69
CA PRO A 627 -27.75 30.01 26.38
C PRO A 627 -27.11 28.84 25.61
N THR A 628 -26.02 29.04 24.88
CA THR A 628 -25.40 28.03 24.01
C THR A 628 -23.92 27.79 24.24
N GLU A 629 -23.17 28.69 24.90
CA GLU A 629 -21.79 28.49 25.26
C GLU A 629 -21.63 27.61 26.52
N GLY A 630 -20.82 26.55 26.43
CA GLY A 630 -20.49 25.69 27.56
C GLY A 630 -21.36 24.44 27.73
N VAL A 631 -22.14 24.08 26.71
CA VAL A 631 -22.70 22.73 26.64
C VAL A 631 -21.58 21.78 26.26
N PRO A 632 -21.30 20.71 27.03
CA PRO A 632 -20.24 19.78 26.68
C PRO A 632 -20.60 19.06 25.38
N GLU A 633 -19.65 18.99 24.48
CA GLU A 633 -19.78 18.31 23.17
C GLU A 633 -18.47 17.60 22.82
N GLY A 634 -18.50 16.76 21.80
CA GLY A 634 -17.32 16.10 21.27
C GLY A 634 -17.20 14.62 21.60
N VAL A 635 -16.26 13.95 20.91
CA VAL A 635 -16.04 12.53 21.03
C VAL A 635 -15.32 12.19 22.32
N ILE A 636 -15.92 11.31 23.13
CA ILE A 636 -15.30 10.76 24.35
C ILE A 636 -14.33 9.63 23.97
N VAL A 637 -14.77 8.72 23.11
CA VAL A 637 -13.98 7.60 22.62
C VAL A 637 -14.59 7.08 21.32
N CYS A 638 -13.75 6.69 20.37
CA CYS A 638 -14.17 6.05 19.13
C CYS A 638 -13.18 4.96 18.69
N GLN A 639 -13.61 4.12 17.78
CA GLN A 639 -12.76 3.19 17.03
C GLN A 639 -13.34 2.98 15.63
N GLY A 640 -12.48 3.09 14.60
CA GLY A 640 -12.87 2.99 13.20
C GLY A 640 -13.08 4.35 12.55
N GLY A 641 -13.89 4.42 11.51
CA GLY A 641 -14.13 5.62 10.70
C GLY A 641 -15.47 5.61 9.95
N SER A 642 -15.55 6.35 8.85
CA SER A 642 -16.77 6.61 8.10
C SER A 642 -17.45 5.36 7.55
N PHE A 643 -16.72 4.27 7.35
CA PHE A 643 -17.25 3.03 6.79
C PHE A 643 -17.43 1.92 7.81
N ASN A 644 -16.81 2.02 8.99
CA ASN A 644 -16.93 0.97 10.00
C ASN A 644 -16.48 1.47 11.36
N GLY A 645 -17.20 1.14 12.42
CA GLY A 645 -16.74 1.51 13.75
C GLY A 645 -17.84 1.80 14.75
N TRP A 646 -17.43 2.38 15.88
CA TRP A 646 -18.32 2.81 16.94
C TRP A 646 -17.74 4.05 17.66
N SER A 647 -18.62 4.86 18.23
CA SER A 647 -18.23 6.02 19.02
C SER A 647 -19.18 6.28 20.21
N ILE A 648 -18.60 6.86 21.27
CA ILE A 648 -19.35 7.48 22.37
C ILE A 648 -18.99 8.96 22.34
N TYR A 649 -20.00 9.83 22.21
CA TYR A 649 -19.79 11.27 22.11
C TYR A 649 -20.89 12.05 22.83
N LEU A 650 -20.66 13.33 23.02
CA LEU A 650 -21.63 14.27 23.56
C LEU A 650 -22.22 15.10 22.42
N ASP A 651 -23.52 14.97 22.17
CA ASP A 651 -24.27 15.76 21.21
C ASP A 651 -25.15 16.77 21.98
N GLU A 652 -24.80 18.06 21.94
CA GLU A 652 -25.46 19.08 22.75
C GLU A 652 -25.53 18.69 24.23
N GLY A 653 -24.48 18.06 24.75
CA GLY A 653 -24.41 17.59 26.14
C GLY A 653 -25.07 16.24 26.42
N ARG A 654 -25.73 15.65 25.44
CA ARG A 654 -26.43 14.36 25.59
C ARG A 654 -25.42 13.22 25.25
N PRO A 655 -25.16 12.28 26.17
CA PRO A 655 -24.42 11.10 25.86
C PRO A 655 -25.06 10.31 24.74
N THR A 656 -24.30 10.01 23.72
CA THR A 656 -24.75 9.30 22.53
C THR A 656 -23.76 8.19 22.21
N TRP A 657 -24.26 6.98 21.96
CA TRP A 657 -23.50 5.88 21.38
C TRP A 657 -23.95 5.65 19.96
N HIS A 658 -22.98 5.52 19.07
CA HIS A 658 -23.18 5.29 17.64
C HIS A 658 -22.41 4.05 17.19
N TYR A 659 -23.02 3.25 16.30
CA TYR A 659 -22.41 2.11 15.65
C TYR A 659 -22.60 2.22 14.15
N ASN A 660 -21.50 2.15 13.42
CA ASN A 660 -21.45 2.21 11.97
C ASN A 660 -21.05 0.82 11.45
N LEU A 661 -21.93 0.21 10.65
CA LEU A 661 -21.68 -1.08 10.02
C LEU A 661 -21.53 -0.88 8.51
N TYR A 662 -20.29 -0.95 8.03
CA TYR A 662 -19.88 -0.87 6.62
C TYR A 662 -20.25 0.43 5.89
N GLY A 663 -20.62 1.50 6.63
CA GLY A 663 -21.21 2.71 6.04
C GLY A 663 -22.68 2.56 5.65
N HIS A 664 -23.18 1.33 5.60
CA HIS A 664 -24.55 0.99 5.16
C HIS A 664 -25.59 1.15 6.25
N GLU A 665 -25.31 0.62 7.45
CA GLU A 665 -26.22 0.63 8.58
C GLU A 665 -25.63 1.47 9.70
N ARG A 666 -26.38 2.47 10.14
CA ARG A 666 -25.98 3.36 11.23
C ARG A 666 -27.02 3.32 12.34
N THR A 667 -26.60 2.84 13.51
CA THR A 667 -27.46 2.71 14.68
C THR A 667 -26.99 3.68 15.76
N THR A 668 -27.92 4.45 16.30
CA THR A 668 -27.65 5.45 17.35
C THR A 668 -28.57 5.27 18.52
N VAL A 669 -28.04 5.36 19.74
CA VAL A 669 -28.83 5.53 20.97
C VAL A 669 -28.29 6.72 21.74
N ALA A 670 -29.17 7.63 22.11
CA ALA A 670 -28.86 8.85 22.83
C ALA A 670 -29.68 8.98 24.11
N ALA A 671 -29.14 9.67 25.10
CA ALA A 671 -29.92 10.09 26.26
C ALA A 671 -30.90 11.24 25.88
N ASP A 672 -32.05 11.26 26.51
CA ASP A 672 -33.03 12.35 26.31
C ASP A 672 -32.53 13.67 26.90
N GLU A 673 -31.71 13.62 27.94
CA GLU A 673 -31.23 14.79 28.69
C GLU A 673 -29.73 14.97 28.62
N ALA A 674 -29.28 16.24 28.58
CA ALA A 674 -27.87 16.57 28.66
C ALA A 674 -27.30 16.25 30.05
N LEU A 675 -26.02 15.92 30.12
CA LEU A 675 -25.28 15.71 31.37
C LEU A 675 -25.35 16.98 32.25
N VAL A 676 -25.63 16.77 33.53
CA VAL A 676 -25.51 17.87 34.50
C VAL A 676 -24.05 18.06 34.93
N PRO A 677 -23.63 19.31 35.25
CA PRO A 677 -22.24 19.60 35.68
C PRO A 677 -21.75 18.76 36.85
N GLY A 678 -20.45 18.50 36.87
CA GLY A 678 -19.75 17.68 37.86
C GLY A 678 -19.31 16.33 37.31
N ARG A 679 -18.79 15.47 38.18
CA ARG A 679 -18.31 14.14 37.79
C ARG A 679 -19.46 13.25 37.38
N ARG A 680 -19.34 12.60 36.23
CA ARG A 680 -20.36 11.75 35.61
C ARG A 680 -19.72 10.47 35.07
N GLU A 681 -20.45 9.40 35.17
CA GLU A 681 -20.10 8.12 34.54
C GLU A 681 -21.06 7.86 33.39
N VAL A 682 -20.52 7.70 32.18
CA VAL A 682 -21.28 7.25 31.01
C VAL A 682 -20.84 5.83 30.69
N THR A 683 -21.79 4.89 30.65
CA THR A 683 -21.50 3.47 30.42
C THR A 683 -22.30 2.96 29.22
N VAL A 684 -21.60 2.22 28.33
CA VAL A 684 -22.22 1.40 27.29
C VAL A 684 -21.98 -0.06 27.65
N LEU A 685 -23.06 -0.83 27.80
CA LEU A 685 -23.02 -2.28 27.90
C LEU A 685 -23.57 -2.87 26.61
N PHE A 686 -22.74 -3.68 25.94
CA PHE A 686 -23.19 -4.47 24.80
C PHE A 686 -23.31 -5.94 25.24
N ASP A 687 -24.51 -6.48 25.13
CA ASP A 687 -24.83 -7.88 25.44
C ASP A 687 -25.01 -8.63 24.11
N SER A 688 -23.99 -9.40 23.74
CA SER A 688 -23.91 -10.09 22.46
C SER A 688 -24.76 -11.36 22.46
N ASP A 689 -25.43 -11.64 21.33
CA ASP A 689 -26.11 -12.93 21.12
C ASP A 689 -25.15 -14.12 20.97
N GLY A 690 -23.84 -13.86 20.88
CA GLY A 690 -22.79 -14.87 20.67
C GLY A 690 -22.68 -15.32 19.21
N GLY A 691 -21.46 -15.66 18.77
CA GLY A 691 -21.16 -16.09 17.42
C GLY A 691 -20.51 -15.02 16.54
N PHE A 692 -20.12 -15.42 15.34
CA PHE A 692 -19.41 -14.59 14.38
C PHE A 692 -20.28 -13.52 13.77
N GLY A 693 -19.97 -12.24 14.03
CA GLY A 693 -20.73 -11.10 13.54
C GLY A 693 -22.16 -10.99 14.08
N ALA A 694 -22.46 -11.73 15.14
CA ALA A 694 -23.79 -11.75 15.73
C ALA A 694 -24.17 -10.37 16.27
N GLY A 695 -25.48 -10.13 16.31
CA GLY A 695 -26.06 -8.95 16.90
C GLY A 695 -26.03 -8.93 18.42
N GLY A 696 -26.78 -8.05 19.01
CA GLY A 696 -26.88 -7.90 20.45
C GLY A 696 -27.61 -6.63 20.85
N VAL A 697 -27.67 -6.39 22.14
CA VAL A 697 -28.36 -5.23 22.72
C VAL A 697 -27.33 -4.27 23.32
N ALA A 698 -27.31 -3.04 22.84
CA ALA A 698 -26.54 -1.95 23.42
C ALA A 698 -27.39 -1.15 24.40
N THR A 699 -26.91 -1.02 25.63
CA THR A 699 -27.58 -0.27 26.72
C THR A 699 -26.66 0.89 27.11
N LEU A 700 -27.19 2.12 26.98
CA LEU A 700 -26.54 3.35 27.42
C LEU A 700 -27.06 3.71 28.82
N ALA A 701 -26.13 3.98 29.75
CA ALA A 701 -26.45 4.39 31.10
C ALA A 701 -25.65 5.62 31.53
N VAL A 702 -26.20 6.43 32.41
CA VAL A 702 -25.56 7.58 33.06
C VAL A 702 -25.68 7.40 34.56
N ASP A 703 -24.55 7.44 35.29
CA ASP A 703 -24.50 7.25 36.74
C ASP A 703 -25.24 5.99 37.20
N GLY A 704 -25.11 4.89 36.43
CA GLY A 704 -25.78 3.61 36.67
C GLY A 704 -27.26 3.55 36.29
N ARG A 705 -27.87 4.64 35.85
CA ARG A 705 -29.29 4.68 35.36
C ARG A 705 -29.31 4.48 33.85
N VAL A 706 -30.05 3.49 33.36
CA VAL A 706 -30.30 3.29 31.93
C VAL A 706 -31.04 4.48 31.34
N VAL A 707 -30.48 5.08 30.29
CA VAL A 707 -31.03 6.25 29.59
C VAL A 707 -31.43 5.95 28.14
N GLY A 708 -31.00 4.81 27.61
CA GLY A 708 -31.38 4.36 26.27
C GLY A 708 -30.94 2.92 26.02
N GLN A 709 -31.58 2.28 25.04
CA GLN A 709 -31.27 0.92 24.62
C GLN A 709 -31.61 0.77 23.14
N THR A 710 -30.79 0.03 22.42
CA THR A 710 -31.03 -0.30 21.01
C THR A 710 -30.50 -1.72 20.71
N ARG A 711 -31.08 -2.31 19.66
CA ARG A 711 -30.61 -3.60 19.14
C ARG A 711 -29.81 -3.41 17.87
N LEU A 712 -28.72 -4.13 17.76
CA LEU A 712 -28.01 -4.39 16.53
C LEU A 712 -28.37 -5.79 16.04
N GLU A 713 -28.73 -5.95 14.78
CA GLU A 713 -29.01 -7.26 14.20
C GLU A 713 -27.71 -8.02 13.86
N ARG A 714 -26.65 -7.28 13.57
CA ARG A 714 -25.31 -7.80 13.28
C ARG A 714 -24.24 -6.79 13.66
N THR A 715 -23.00 -7.28 13.81
CA THR A 715 -21.82 -6.47 14.17
C THR A 715 -20.64 -6.77 13.25
N VAL A 716 -19.64 -5.90 13.28
CA VAL A 716 -18.37 -6.12 12.57
C VAL A 716 -17.64 -7.33 13.15
N PRO A 717 -17.39 -8.39 12.36
CA PRO A 717 -16.83 -9.62 12.92
C PRO A 717 -15.30 -9.67 12.95
N VAL A 718 -14.62 -9.03 11.99
CA VAL A 718 -13.20 -9.26 11.73
C VAL A 718 -12.37 -8.03 12.05
N VAL A 719 -12.58 -6.92 11.36
CA VAL A 719 -11.76 -5.71 11.43
C VAL A 719 -12.62 -4.47 11.23
N PHE A 720 -12.37 -3.44 12.03
CA PHE A 720 -12.98 -2.13 11.79
C PHE A 720 -12.31 -1.42 10.62
N ALA A 721 -10.97 -1.46 10.56
CA ALA A 721 -10.20 -1.00 9.42
C ALA A 721 -8.84 -1.71 9.34
N MET A 722 -8.38 -2.03 8.12
CA MET A 722 -7.03 -2.60 7.90
C MET A 722 -5.97 -1.50 7.85
N GLY A 723 -6.30 -0.34 7.35
CA GLY A 723 -5.42 0.81 7.24
C GLY A 723 -6.12 2.12 7.57
N GLY A 724 -5.36 3.09 8.05
CA GLY A 724 -5.80 4.46 8.17
C GLY A 724 -6.65 4.81 9.39
N GLU A 725 -7.58 4.00 9.83
CA GLU A 725 -8.48 4.30 10.95
C GLU A 725 -7.97 3.80 12.30
N SER A 726 -8.38 4.44 13.38
CA SER A 726 -7.77 4.23 14.69
C SER A 726 -8.76 4.16 15.85
N PHE A 727 -8.22 3.87 17.04
CA PHE A 727 -8.90 4.06 18.31
C PHE A 727 -8.41 5.35 18.95
N ASP A 728 -9.34 6.22 19.34
CA ASP A 728 -9.06 7.55 19.86
C ASP A 728 -9.87 7.86 21.13
N VAL A 729 -9.26 8.58 22.08
CA VAL A 729 -9.91 9.07 23.29
C VAL A 729 -9.85 10.59 23.34
N GLY A 730 -11.02 11.22 23.42
CA GLY A 730 -11.18 12.68 23.55
C GLY A 730 -11.32 13.42 22.22
N VAL A 731 -11.18 12.74 21.11
CA VAL A 731 -11.33 13.28 19.76
C VAL A 731 -11.49 12.13 18.80
N ASP A 732 -12.03 12.36 17.61
CA ASP A 732 -11.93 11.47 16.44
C ASP A 732 -10.95 12.12 15.47
N THR A 733 -9.78 11.50 15.30
CA THR A 733 -8.65 12.13 14.58
C THR A 733 -8.60 11.81 13.09
N ARG A 734 -9.51 10.96 12.61
CA ARG A 734 -9.56 10.51 11.21
C ARG A 734 -10.95 10.71 10.63
N SER A 735 -11.38 9.87 9.70
CA SER A 735 -12.73 10.00 9.17
C SER A 735 -13.79 9.78 10.27
N PRO A 736 -14.83 10.61 10.32
CA PRO A 736 -15.80 10.53 11.43
C PRO A 736 -16.56 9.21 11.46
N VAL A 737 -16.51 8.50 12.58
CA VAL A 737 -17.34 7.29 12.80
C VAL A 737 -18.80 7.60 12.81
N GLY A 738 -19.19 8.72 13.42
CA GLY A 738 -20.58 9.14 13.65
C GLY A 738 -20.96 10.41 12.89
N PRO A 739 -22.19 10.89 13.05
CA PRO A 739 -22.72 12.07 12.35
C PRO A 739 -22.25 13.38 13.03
N TYR A 740 -20.96 13.56 13.15
CA TYR A 740 -20.32 14.75 13.73
C TYR A 740 -19.16 15.21 12.82
N PRO A 741 -18.70 16.48 12.96
CA PRO A 741 -17.63 16.99 12.12
C PRO A 741 -16.28 16.31 12.44
N HIS A 742 -15.39 16.33 11.47
CA HIS A 742 -13.99 15.89 11.65
C HIS A 742 -13.32 16.63 12.82
N GLY A 743 -12.49 15.91 13.60
CA GLY A 743 -11.76 16.50 14.71
C GLY A 743 -12.65 16.96 15.89
N PHE A 744 -13.86 16.41 16.04
CA PHE A 744 -14.85 16.76 17.06
C PHE A 744 -14.33 16.45 18.47
N ALA A 745 -13.52 17.33 19.02
CA ALA A 745 -12.87 17.17 20.31
C ALA A 745 -13.83 17.31 21.50
N CYS A 746 -13.67 16.45 22.51
CA CYS A 746 -14.47 16.47 23.72
C CYS A 746 -14.12 17.69 24.58
N THR A 747 -15.14 18.47 24.94
CA THR A 747 -15.00 19.64 25.81
C THR A 747 -15.16 19.33 27.30
N ALA A 748 -15.59 18.12 27.66
CA ALA A 748 -15.53 17.63 29.03
C ALA A 748 -14.13 17.09 29.38
N THR A 749 -13.78 17.13 30.67
CA THR A 749 -12.52 16.50 31.11
C THR A 749 -12.72 15.00 31.24
N ILE A 750 -11.95 14.21 30.50
CA ILE A 750 -11.97 12.75 30.54
C ILE A 750 -10.92 12.27 31.53
N HIS A 751 -11.34 11.62 32.62
CA HIS A 751 -10.43 11.01 33.60
C HIS A 751 -9.96 9.63 33.16
N GLY A 752 -10.79 8.91 32.41
CA GLY A 752 -10.45 7.62 31.83
C GLY A 752 -11.64 6.98 31.13
N VAL A 753 -11.30 6.10 30.19
CA VAL A 753 -12.22 5.23 29.48
C VAL A 753 -11.80 3.79 29.76
N THR A 754 -12.61 3.04 30.46
CA THR A 754 -12.32 1.64 30.78
C THR A 754 -13.14 0.73 29.86
N VAL A 755 -12.43 -0.12 29.12
CA VAL A 755 -13.03 -1.19 28.31
C VAL A 755 -12.86 -2.52 29.05
N GLU A 756 -13.94 -3.28 29.19
CA GLU A 756 -13.98 -4.56 29.88
C GLU A 756 -14.69 -5.62 29.01
N LEU A 757 -14.01 -6.75 28.79
CA LEU A 757 -14.56 -7.91 28.08
C LEU A 757 -15.27 -8.82 29.09
N LEU A 758 -16.55 -9.11 28.85
CA LEU A 758 -17.43 -9.77 29.82
C LEU A 758 -17.49 -11.29 29.64
N ASP A 759 -17.26 -11.78 28.44
CA ASP A 759 -17.30 -13.21 28.09
C ASP A 759 -16.06 -13.65 27.30
N GLU A 760 -15.98 -14.94 27.01
CA GLU A 760 -14.99 -15.55 26.14
C GLU A 760 -15.65 -15.81 24.78
N VAL A 761 -14.86 -15.63 23.72
CA VAL A 761 -15.24 -16.05 22.37
C VAL A 761 -15.09 -17.58 22.28
N ASP A 762 -16.14 -18.28 21.85
CA ASP A 762 -16.10 -19.74 21.67
C ASP A 762 -15.12 -20.16 20.55
N ASP A 763 -14.76 -21.44 20.51
CA ASP A 763 -13.75 -21.94 19.60
C ASP A 763 -14.20 -21.89 18.14
N GLU A 764 -15.49 -22.05 17.85
CA GLU A 764 -16.07 -21.96 16.52
C GLU A 764 -15.97 -20.53 16.00
N THR A 765 -16.44 -19.56 16.78
CA THR A 765 -16.34 -18.13 16.48
C THR A 765 -14.87 -17.70 16.32
N ARG A 766 -13.98 -18.23 17.17
CA ARG A 766 -12.54 -17.95 17.09
C ARG A 766 -11.93 -18.45 15.78
N ALA A 767 -12.33 -19.62 15.32
CA ALA A 767 -11.91 -20.16 14.02
C ALA A 767 -12.47 -19.32 12.86
N GLN A 768 -13.74 -18.89 12.95
CA GLN A 768 -14.37 -18.03 11.95
C GLN A 768 -13.70 -16.64 11.87
N VAL A 769 -13.34 -16.04 13.02
CA VAL A 769 -12.58 -14.78 13.06
C VAL A 769 -11.20 -14.95 12.42
N ALA A 770 -10.50 -16.03 12.74
CA ALA A 770 -9.20 -16.32 12.13
C ALA A 770 -9.28 -16.46 10.62
N ALA A 771 -10.28 -17.18 10.11
CA ALA A 771 -10.55 -17.29 8.68
C ALA A 771 -10.96 -15.93 8.06
N GLY A 772 -11.69 -15.11 8.81
CA GLY A 772 -12.09 -13.76 8.41
C GLY A 772 -10.92 -12.80 8.29
N MET A 773 -9.96 -12.83 9.24
CA MET A 773 -8.75 -12.02 9.17
C MET A 773 -7.91 -12.35 7.93
N LEU A 774 -7.78 -13.63 7.61
CA LEU A 774 -7.11 -14.05 6.37
C LEU A 774 -7.79 -13.51 5.12
N ARG A 775 -9.13 -13.41 5.15
CA ARG A 775 -9.90 -12.81 4.05
C ARG A 775 -9.67 -11.31 3.95
N ALA A 776 -9.72 -10.62 5.09
CA ALA A 776 -9.46 -9.19 5.14
C ALA A 776 -8.07 -8.87 4.59
N GLU A 777 -7.07 -9.63 5.05
CA GLU A 777 -5.71 -9.54 4.54
C GLU A 777 -5.64 -9.77 3.02
N ALA A 778 -6.36 -10.77 2.48
CA ALA A 778 -6.40 -11.06 1.04
C ALA A 778 -7.16 -10.01 0.19
N VAL A 779 -8.00 -9.21 0.79
CA VAL A 779 -8.75 -8.11 0.12
C VAL A 779 -7.98 -6.79 0.16
N THR A 780 -7.08 -6.63 1.12
CA THR A 780 -6.23 -5.43 1.26
C THR A 780 -4.94 -5.53 0.43
N GLN A 781 -4.77 -6.62 -0.28
CA GLN A 781 -3.57 -6.97 -1.03
C GLN A 781 -3.72 -6.75 -2.52
#